data_25cecee600c417fae2bedb692a6f1658
#
_entry.id   25cecee600c417fae2bedb692a6f1658
#
_cell.length_a   1.000
_cell.length_b   1.000
_cell.length_c   1.000
_cell.angle_alpha   90.00
_cell.angle_beta   90.00
_cell.angle_gamma   90.00
#
_symmetry.space_group_name_H-M   'P 1'
#
loop_
_entity.id
_entity.type
_entity.pdbx_description
1 polymer ?
#
loop_
_entity_poly.entity_id
_entity_poly.type
_entity_poly.pdbx_seq_one_letter_code
_entity_poly.pdbx_strand_id
1 'polypeptide(L)'
;MKVKKRNGELEEMRYDKITKRISVLCHDLNMEYIDPTFVTLKVTSGIYDGISTTELDVLAAETAAAMVTTHPDYAKLAGRLAVSNLHKTTPKKFSQSMKELHSFIEPKTGKESSLIDDNVYQFVLANKEILDGAIDQDRDLDFDYFGIKTLERSYLLKIGSRIVERPQYLYMRVAVGICKGDVEMALRIYDDLSQHFYTHATPTLFNAGTKRAQMSSCFLIGNKGDDIDGLFDTIADVAKISKWAGGIGLHVHDVRAKGSYIKGTGGESDGLLPMMKTYNEVARWINQGGKRKGSFAIYLEPWHADVYEFIDLRKNHGKEEMRARDLFLAMWTPDLFMKRVEEDGDWTLFSPDEAPGLSDVYDSPEDKKFTRLYEQYEKEGKARKVIKARKLMDAILTAQIETGTPYMLYKDPANYKSNQKNLGTIKSSNLCTEIIEYSSPTEQAVCNLASIALPKYIINGEFNHDLLYEYTYQVVKNLNNVIDLNYYPTQETKLSNFKHRPVGLGVQGLADVFCMLGLPFESEDADKLQTDIFETIYFAAMTSSKDLSKEFGPYESIAGSPIEKGVFQFEMWGKKDKDLSGRWDWKSLRKEVVNYGVRNSLLVAPMPTASTAQILGNNEAFEPFTTNLYSRRTLSGEFIMINKHLVNDLLKIGLWSDTIKNKLIMENGSVQNIPEIPTEMKEVYKTVWEMSQKRVLQMAANRSIFIDQSQSLNLFVDNATKPKLLAAHLFGWKLGLKTGMYYLRTRAAVDAIKGLGVDTSVSKPIEQTSSINNVEVPTNNTLISERTPEVVMTSDKPIDSPFDCEGCGS
;
A
#
# COMPACT_ATOMS: atom_id res chain seq x y z
N MET A 1 12.60 -0.04 46.34
CA MET A 1 11.86 -0.32 45.12
C MET A 1 12.39 -1.64 44.52
N LYS A 2 11.48 -2.56 44.21
CA LYS A 2 11.83 -3.89 43.70
C LYS A 2 11.39 -4.06 42.24
N VAL A 3 12.11 -4.88 41.50
CA VAL A 3 11.80 -5.25 40.10
C VAL A 3 11.52 -6.75 40.03
N LYS A 4 10.49 -7.13 39.28
CA LYS A 4 10.12 -8.52 39.04
C LYS A 4 10.85 -9.06 37.82
N LYS A 5 11.70 -10.06 38.01
CA LYS A 5 12.39 -10.76 36.94
C LYS A 5 11.43 -11.61 36.10
N ARG A 6 11.86 -12.01 34.86
CA ARG A 6 11.09 -12.93 34.02
C ARG A 6 10.86 -14.31 34.64
N ASN A 7 11.74 -14.76 35.54
CA ASN A 7 11.58 -16.01 36.30
C ASN A 7 10.66 -15.85 37.53
N GLY A 8 10.08 -14.66 37.77
CA GLY A 8 9.19 -14.34 38.84
C GLY A 8 9.86 -13.86 40.15
N GLU A 9 11.18 -13.91 40.26
CA GLU A 9 11.94 -13.45 41.42
C GLU A 9 11.90 -11.90 41.53
N LEU A 10 11.89 -11.40 42.79
CA LEU A 10 12.01 -9.97 43.10
C LEU A 10 13.45 -9.63 43.45
N GLU A 11 14.02 -8.64 42.75
CA GLU A 11 15.37 -8.09 42.98
C GLU A 11 15.26 -6.59 43.33
N GLU A 12 16.21 -6.06 44.10
CA GLU A 12 16.30 -4.62 44.28
C GLU A 12 16.59 -3.88 42.97
N MET A 13 15.90 -2.76 42.79
CA MET A 13 16.09 -1.93 41.61
C MET A 13 17.49 -1.35 41.54
N ARG A 14 18.15 -1.51 40.40
CA ARG A 14 19.52 -1.00 40.12
C ARG A 14 19.53 -0.23 38.81
N TYR A 15 19.60 1.07 38.89
CA TYR A 15 19.58 1.98 37.74
C TYR A 15 20.82 1.81 36.85
N ASP A 16 21.97 1.46 37.43
CA ASP A 16 23.19 1.15 36.70
C ASP A 16 23.02 -0.01 35.70
N LYS A 17 22.18 -0.99 36.05
CA LYS A 17 21.85 -2.10 35.14
C LYS A 17 21.01 -1.65 33.96
N ILE A 18 20.12 -0.67 34.15
CA ILE A 18 19.31 -0.10 33.05
C ILE A 18 20.22 0.67 32.11
N THR A 19 21.07 1.58 32.63
CA THR A 19 22.02 2.35 31.82
C THR A 19 22.96 1.43 31.04
N LYS A 20 23.55 0.41 31.70
CA LYS A 20 24.44 -0.54 31.04
C LYS A 20 23.75 -1.28 29.90
N ARG A 21 22.48 -1.68 30.10
CA ARG A 21 21.69 -2.36 29.07
C ARG A 21 21.45 -1.47 27.86
N ILE A 22 21.09 -0.19 28.07
CA ILE A 22 20.87 0.78 27.00
C ILE A 22 22.19 1.01 26.26
N SER A 23 23.30 1.23 27.00
CA SER A 23 24.61 1.49 26.41
C SER A 23 25.10 0.38 25.51
N VAL A 24 24.87 -0.90 25.86
CA VAL A 24 25.24 -2.05 25.02
C VAL A 24 24.52 -2.02 23.66
N LEU A 25 23.33 -1.45 23.57
CA LEU A 25 22.54 -1.36 22.34
C LEU A 25 22.84 -0.09 21.52
N CYS A 26 23.71 0.79 22.03
CA CYS A 26 24.10 2.02 21.34
C CYS A 26 25.31 1.85 20.39
N HIS A 27 25.83 0.64 20.18
CA HIS A 27 26.90 0.43 19.20
C HIS A 27 26.49 0.95 17.82
N ASP A 28 27.40 1.56 17.09
CA ASP A 28 27.21 2.17 15.76
C ASP A 28 26.23 3.37 15.70
N LEU A 29 25.68 3.81 16.83
CA LEU A 29 24.86 5.01 16.89
C LEU A 29 25.73 6.24 17.11
N ASN A 30 25.22 7.40 16.71
CA ASN A 30 25.93 8.67 16.89
C ASN A 30 25.91 9.11 18.38
N MET A 31 26.99 8.74 19.11
CA MET A 31 27.13 9.01 20.54
C MET A 31 27.30 10.50 20.90
N GLU A 32 27.45 11.37 19.92
CA GLU A 32 27.40 12.82 20.16
C GLU A 32 26.01 13.28 20.55
N TYR A 33 24.98 12.61 20.00
CA TYR A 33 23.56 12.94 20.21
C TYR A 33 22.80 11.90 21.06
N ILE A 34 23.33 10.66 21.16
CA ILE A 34 22.70 9.58 21.91
C ILE A 34 23.34 9.45 23.27
N ASP A 35 22.59 9.77 24.34
CA ASP A 35 23.02 9.64 25.72
C ASP A 35 22.20 8.56 26.46
N PRO A 36 22.80 7.37 26.71
CA PRO A 36 22.16 6.30 27.48
C PRO A 36 21.76 6.71 28.89
N THR A 37 22.53 7.62 29.53
CA THR A 37 22.25 8.10 30.88
C THR A 37 21.01 8.95 30.90
N PHE A 38 20.87 9.83 29.91
CA PHE A 38 19.69 10.68 29.78
C PHE A 38 18.41 9.85 29.50
N VAL A 39 18.52 8.83 28.65
CA VAL A 39 17.40 7.87 28.44
C VAL A 39 17.05 7.20 29.77
N THR A 40 18.04 6.71 30.53
CA THR A 40 17.82 6.07 31.82
C THR A 40 17.10 7.00 32.80
N LEU A 41 17.53 8.27 32.89
CA LEU A 41 16.89 9.27 33.75
C LEU A 41 15.41 9.46 33.40
N LYS A 42 15.09 9.54 32.11
CA LYS A 42 13.69 9.62 31.66
C LYS A 42 12.90 8.36 31.97
N VAL A 43 13.49 7.17 31.79
CA VAL A 43 12.87 5.88 32.14
C VAL A 43 12.54 5.82 33.65
N THR A 44 13.44 6.35 34.52
CA THR A 44 13.24 6.29 35.97
C THR A 44 11.99 7.01 36.45
N SER A 45 11.52 8.05 35.73
CA SER A 45 10.31 8.77 36.08
C SER A 45 9.02 7.95 35.91
N GLY A 46 9.05 6.88 35.09
CA GLY A 46 7.92 5.98 34.86
C GLY A 46 7.99 4.66 35.68
N ILE A 47 8.99 4.50 36.53
CA ILE A 47 9.19 3.26 37.28
C ILE A 47 8.33 3.26 38.56
N TYR A 48 7.68 2.12 38.85
CA TYR A 48 6.93 1.86 40.06
C TYR A 48 7.42 0.57 40.78
N ASP A 49 7.09 0.40 42.04
CA ASP A 49 7.52 -0.78 42.79
C ASP A 49 6.84 -2.06 42.28
N GLY A 50 7.65 -3.09 42.01
CA GLY A 50 7.18 -4.35 41.46
C GLY A 50 7.09 -4.39 39.92
N ILE A 51 7.50 -3.32 39.20
CA ILE A 51 7.56 -3.32 37.73
C ILE A 51 8.35 -4.53 37.20
N SER A 52 7.86 -5.17 36.14
CA SER A 52 8.59 -6.29 35.54
C SER A 52 9.73 -5.81 34.67
N THR A 53 10.76 -6.66 34.49
CA THR A 53 11.85 -6.37 33.52
C THR A 53 11.35 -6.31 32.08
N THR A 54 10.22 -6.93 31.76
CA THR A 54 9.57 -6.82 30.43
C THR A 54 8.97 -5.43 30.24
N GLU A 55 8.22 -4.92 31.23
CA GLU A 55 7.66 -3.57 31.20
C GLU A 55 8.75 -2.50 31.19
N LEU A 56 9.89 -2.72 31.93
CA LEU A 56 11.06 -1.85 31.85
C LEU A 56 11.66 -1.78 30.43
N ASP A 57 11.72 -2.92 29.74
CA ASP A 57 12.22 -2.97 28.36
C ASP A 57 11.29 -2.20 27.41
N VAL A 58 9.97 -2.33 27.59
CA VAL A 58 8.97 -1.58 26.81
C VAL A 58 9.08 -0.09 27.12
N LEU A 59 9.11 0.30 28.40
CA LEU A 59 9.23 1.70 28.81
C LEU A 59 10.52 2.35 28.27
N ALA A 60 11.64 1.62 28.28
CA ALA A 60 12.89 2.12 27.72
C ALA A 60 12.82 2.33 26.20
N ALA A 61 12.18 1.39 25.47
CA ALA A 61 11.97 1.51 24.04
C ALA A 61 11.05 2.70 23.69
N GLU A 62 9.93 2.88 24.40
CA GLU A 62 9.01 4.00 24.21
C GLU A 62 9.65 5.35 24.54
N THR A 63 10.44 5.40 25.63
CA THR A 63 11.20 6.60 26.00
C THR A 63 12.19 7.00 24.91
N ALA A 64 12.94 6.04 24.37
CA ALA A 64 13.85 6.30 23.25
C ALA A 64 13.08 6.72 21.99
N ALA A 65 11.96 6.07 21.67
CA ALA A 65 11.11 6.43 20.53
C ALA A 65 10.56 7.87 20.62
N ALA A 66 10.21 8.33 21.83
CA ALA A 66 9.78 9.72 22.05
C ALA A 66 10.91 10.76 21.84
N MET A 67 12.16 10.32 21.79
CA MET A 67 13.33 11.18 21.58
C MET A 67 13.80 11.27 20.11
N VAL A 68 13.08 10.65 19.18
CA VAL A 68 13.43 10.64 17.73
C VAL A 68 13.57 12.05 17.15
N THR A 69 12.81 13.02 17.67
CA THR A 69 12.94 14.42 17.26
C THR A 69 14.25 15.10 17.71
N THR A 70 15.02 14.49 18.61
CA THR A 70 16.36 14.98 18.97
C THR A 70 17.39 14.48 17.95
N HIS A 71 17.35 13.18 17.65
CA HIS A 71 18.19 12.55 16.61
C HIS A 71 17.55 11.29 16.08
N PRO A 72 17.59 11.01 14.75
CA PRO A 72 16.98 9.81 14.14
C PRO A 72 17.46 8.49 14.74
N ASP A 73 18.69 8.39 15.23
CA ASP A 73 19.23 7.16 15.83
C ASP A 73 18.50 6.73 17.11
N TYR A 74 17.72 7.61 17.74
CA TYR A 74 16.82 7.17 18.82
C TYR A 74 15.73 6.21 18.34
N ALA A 75 15.31 6.29 17.06
CA ALA A 75 14.40 5.30 16.48
C ALA A 75 15.05 3.92 16.39
N LYS A 76 16.34 3.87 16.02
CA LYS A 76 17.12 2.62 15.99
C LYS A 76 17.34 2.07 17.41
N LEU A 77 17.74 2.93 18.36
CA LEU A 77 17.90 2.51 19.75
C LEU A 77 16.60 1.93 20.32
N ALA A 78 15.46 2.57 20.07
CA ALA A 78 14.16 2.09 20.48
C ALA A 78 13.82 0.74 19.84
N GLY A 79 14.11 0.57 18.55
CA GLY A 79 13.97 -0.69 17.83
C GLY A 79 14.82 -1.81 18.44
N ARG A 80 16.10 -1.54 18.72
CA ARG A 80 17.03 -2.48 19.34
C ARG A 80 16.58 -2.90 20.75
N LEU A 81 16.03 -1.98 21.53
CA LEU A 81 15.43 -2.30 22.84
C LEU A 81 14.22 -3.24 22.69
N ALA A 82 13.33 -2.97 21.74
CA ALA A 82 12.18 -3.82 21.45
C ALA A 82 12.62 -5.21 20.94
N VAL A 83 13.55 -5.29 20.00
CA VAL A 83 14.14 -6.54 19.49
C VAL A 83 14.79 -7.34 20.62
N SER A 84 15.60 -6.71 21.45
CA SER A 84 16.23 -7.38 22.59
C SER A 84 15.21 -7.94 23.58
N ASN A 85 14.05 -7.26 23.76
CA ASN A 85 12.94 -7.78 24.55
C ASN A 85 12.30 -9.01 23.88
N LEU A 86 12.04 -8.94 22.57
CA LEU A 86 11.48 -10.03 21.76
C LEU A 86 12.38 -11.28 21.80
N HIS A 87 13.69 -11.11 21.63
CA HIS A 87 14.66 -12.21 21.66
C HIS A 87 14.69 -12.97 22.99
N LYS A 88 14.35 -12.32 24.11
CA LYS A 88 14.28 -12.95 25.44
C LYS A 88 13.03 -13.82 25.65
N THR A 89 12.00 -13.62 24.83
CA THR A 89 10.70 -14.31 24.97
C THR A 89 10.44 -15.32 23.86
N THR A 90 11.33 -15.39 22.87
CA THR A 90 11.18 -16.25 21.68
C THR A 90 12.25 -17.36 21.66
N PRO A 91 12.03 -18.49 20.96
CA PRO A 91 13.01 -19.54 20.81
C PRO A 91 14.34 -19.02 20.27
N LYS A 92 15.45 -19.68 20.68
CA LYS A 92 16.81 -19.25 20.28
C LYS A 92 17.22 -19.70 18.88
N LYS A 93 16.52 -20.71 18.33
CA LYS A 93 16.80 -21.28 17.00
C LYS A 93 15.54 -21.28 16.15
N PHE A 94 15.71 -21.09 14.87
CA PHE A 94 14.63 -21.14 13.88
C PHE A 94 13.92 -22.50 13.91
N SER A 95 14.69 -23.59 13.89
CA SER A 95 14.13 -24.94 13.92
C SER A 95 13.26 -25.22 15.17
N GLN A 96 13.57 -24.59 16.32
CA GLN A 96 12.74 -24.67 17.51
C GLN A 96 11.43 -23.88 17.35
N SER A 97 11.48 -22.68 16.79
CA SER A 97 10.30 -21.88 16.49
C SER A 97 9.35 -22.65 15.56
N MET A 98 9.89 -23.22 14.48
CA MET A 98 9.12 -24.03 13.53
C MET A 98 8.49 -25.27 14.19
N LYS A 99 9.21 -25.92 15.10
CA LYS A 99 8.70 -27.06 15.88
C LYS A 99 7.52 -26.65 16.76
N GLU A 100 7.64 -25.55 17.52
CA GLU A 100 6.54 -25.05 18.37
C GLU A 100 5.30 -24.71 17.55
N LEU A 101 5.48 -24.02 16.40
CA LEU A 101 4.37 -23.66 15.52
C LEU A 101 3.71 -24.87 14.83
N HIS A 102 4.52 -25.89 14.48
CA HIS A 102 4.01 -27.10 13.85
C HIS A 102 3.27 -28.00 14.83
N SER A 103 3.80 -28.17 16.05
CA SER A 103 3.23 -29.07 17.06
C SER A 103 2.16 -28.41 17.97
N PHE A 104 1.62 -27.26 17.55
CA PHE A 104 0.64 -26.53 18.34
C PHE A 104 -0.68 -27.29 18.44
N ILE A 105 -1.13 -27.46 19.67
CA ILE A 105 -2.45 -28.01 20.03
C ILE A 105 -3.26 -26.86 20.62
N GLU A 106 -4.46 -26.61 20.07
CA GLU A 106 -5.35 -25.58 20.56
C GLU A 106 -5.89 -25.96 21.97
N PRO A 107 -5.58 -25.16 23.00
CA PRO A 107 -5.87 -25.55 24.39
C PRO A 107 -7.35 -25.74 24.71
N LYS A 108 -8.25 -25.01 24.05
CA LYS A 108 -9.69 -25.06 24.31
C LYS A 108 -10.34 -26.29 23.68
N THR A 109 -9.84 -26.76 22.56
CA THR A 109 -10.44 -27.86 21.82
C THR A 109 -9.65 -29.18 21.92
N GLY A 110 -8.38 -29.09 22.35
CA GLY A 110 -7.46 -30.24 22.37
C GLY A 110 -7.10 -30.78 20.98
N LYS A 111 -7.42 -30.03 19.90
CA LYS A 111 -7.15 -30.43 18.51
C LYS A 111 -5.81 -29.90 18.06
N GLU A 112 -5.14 -30.72 17.22
CA GLU A 112 -3.97 -30.26 16.51
C GLU A 112 -4.33 -29.05 15.62
N SER A 113 -3.59 -27.99 15.78
CA SER A 113 -3.78 -26.71 15.08
C SER A 113 -2.46 -26.18 14.56
N SER A 114 -1.66 -27.08 13.94
CA SER A 114 -0.39 -26.70 13.32
C SER A 114 -0.56 -25.48 12.40
N LEU A 115 0.33 -24.51 12.55
CA LEU A 115 0.39 -23.32 11.71
C LEU A 115 1.31 -23.51 10.50
N ILE A 116 2.22 -24.50 10.52
CA ILE A 116 3.23 -24.75 9.50
C ILE A 116 2.82 -25.95 8.64
N ASP A 117 3.10 -25.88 7.34
CA ASP A 117 2.90 -26.98 6.40
C ASP A 117 3.82 -28.16 6.73
N ASP A 118 3.30 -29.38 6.59
CA ASP A 118 4.03 -30.59 6.98
C ASP A 118 5.28 -30.81 6.12
N ASN A 119 5.23 -30.56 4.82
CA ASN A 119 6.37 -30.69 3.92
C ASN A 119 7.46 -29.64 4.22
N VAL A 120 7.03 -28.40 4.50
CA VAL A 120 7.92 -27.30 4.92
C VAL A 120 8.60 -27.68 6.23
N TYR A 121 7.87 -28.21 7.21
CA TYR A 121 8.46 -28.66 8.48
C TYR A 121 9.45 -29.79 8.30
N GLN A 122 9.15 -30.80 7.48
CA GLN A 122 10.09 -31.89 7.18
C GLN A 122 11.36 -31.37 6.48
N PHE A 123 11.20 -30.44 5.54
CA PHE A 123 12.35 -29.78 4.90
C PHE A 123 13.24 -29.04 5.91
N VAL A 124 12.63 -28.29 6.85
CA VAL A 124 13.37 -27.60 7.92
C VAL A 124 14.10 -28.61 8.82
N LEU A 125 13.46 -29.73 9.20
CA LEU A 125 14.11 -30.76 10.01
C LEU A 125 15.31 -31.40 9.32
N ALA A 126 15.18 -31.72 8.03
CA ALA A 126 16.23 -32.34 7.23
C ALA A 126 17.47 -31.41 7.09
N ASN A 127 17.24 -30.08 7.06
CA ASN A 127 18.28 -29.08 6.80
C ASN A 127 18.56 -28.15 8.02
N LYS A 128 18.13 -28.54 9.23
CA LYS A 128 18.10 -27.65 10.40
C LYS A 128 19.44 -27.01 10.74
N GLU A 129 20.54 -27.75 10.59
CA GLU A 129 21.89 -27.24 10.95
C GLU A 129 22.33 -26.14 9.98
N ILE A 130 22.02 -26.30 8.70
CA ILE A 130 22.33 -25.34 7.64
C ILE A 130 21.46 -24.09 7.84
N LEU A 131 20.14 -24.27 8.00
CA LEU A 131 19.19 -23.16 8.13
C LEU A 131 19.38 -22.38 9.44
N ASP A 132 19.55 -23.09 10.59
CA ASP A 132 19.84 -22.44 11.88
C ASP A 132 21.20 -21.69 11.85
N GLY A 133 22.20 -22.23 11.14
CA GLY A 133 23.53 -21.66 11.02
C GLY A 133 23.61 -20.45 10.08
N ALA A 134 22.71 -20.37 9.11
CA ALA A 134 22.67 -19.27 8.16
C ALA A 134 22.01 -17.99 8.72
N ILE A 135 21.26 -18.12 9.81
CA ILE A 135 20.50 -17.00 10.37
C ILE A 135 21.40 -16.03 11.13
N ASP A 136 21.48 -14.81 10.64
CA ASP A 136 22.15 -13.69 11.30
C ASP A 136 21.14 -12.92 12.18
N GLN A 137 21.18 -13.19 13.50
CA GLN A 137 20.28 -12.58 14.48
C GLN A 137 20.53 -11.07 14.67
N ASP A 138 21.73 -10.59 14.36
CA ASP A 138 22.10 -9.20 14.58
C ASP A 138 21.41 -8.28 13.55
N ARG A 139 21.00 -8.81 12.40
CA ARG A 139 20.18 -8.08 11.42
C ARG A 139 18.81 -7.65 11.95
N ASP A 140 18.30 -8.29 13.02
CA ASP A 140 17.10 -7.81 13.70
C ASP A 140 17.31 -6.43 14.35
N LEU A 141 18.55 -6.05 14.68
CA LEU A 141 18.89 -4.76 15.28
C LEU A 141 18.88 -3.59 14.28
N ASP A 142 18.71 -3.86 12.99
CA ASP A 142 18.60 -2.85 11.94
C ASP A 142 17.20 -2.24 11.84
N PHE A 143 16.18 -2.89 12.40
CA PHE A 143 14.82 -2.34 12.43
C PHE A 143 14.72 -1.13 13.35
N ASP A 144 14.01 -0.10 12.89
CA ASP A 144 13.56 0.96 13.76
C ASP A 144 12.38 0.51 14.65
N TYR A 145 11.99 1.36 15.59
CA TYR A 145 10.91 1.06 16.52
C TYR A 145 9.58 0.73 15.85
N PHE A 146 9.22 1.47 14.79
CA PHE A 146 7.94 1.29 14.12
C PHE A 146 7.94 0.08 13.21
N GLY A 147 9.06 -0.21 12.58
CA GLY A 147 9.26 -1.43 11.79
C GLY A 147 9.08 -2.68 12.66
N ILE A 148 9.78 -2.77 13.79
CA ILE A 148 9.64 -3.92 14.69
C ILE A 148 8.24 -4.01 15.32
N LYS A 149 7.62 -2.88 15.70
CA LYS A 149 6.26 -2.88 16.24
C LYS A 149 5.21 -3.31 15.21
N THR A 150 5.40 -2.95 13.96
CA THR A 150 4.55 -3.42 12.85
C THR A 150 4.68 -4.94 12.67
N LEU A 151 5.91 -5.46 12.70
CA LEU A 151 6.16 -6.91 12.66
C LEU A 151 5.52 -7.63 13.84
N GLU A 152 5.74 -7.19 15.09
CA GLU A 152 5.16 -7.79 16.30
C GLU A 152 3.63 -7.77 16.29
N ARG A 153 3.02 -6.68 15.84
CA ARG A 153 1.56 -6.54 15.80
C ARG A 153 0.92 -7.52 14.85
N SER A 154 1.41 -7.60 13.61
CA SER A 154 0.67 -8.17 12.49
C SER A 154 1.37 -9.31 11.76
N TYR A 155 2.70 -9.39 11.72
CA TYR A 155 3.43 -10.28 10.82
C TYR A 155 4.01 -11.52 11.48
N LEU A 156 4.60 -11.37 12.67
CA LEU A 156 5.25 -12.49 13.37
C LEU A 156 4.21 -13.50 13.85
N LEU A 157 4.44 -14.77 13.61
CA LEU A 157 3.52 -15.84 14.00
C LEU A 157 3.44 -15.98 15.53
N LYS A 158 2.24 -16.22 16.01
CA LYS A 158 1.86 -16.28 17.43
C LYS A 158 1.16 -17.59 17.76
N ILE A 159 1.36 -18.05 18.99
CA ILE A 159 0.55 -19.06 19.63
C ILE A 159 -0.27 -18.36 20.74
N GLY A 160 -1.57 -18.21 20.52
CA GLY A 160 -2.40 -17.33 21.36
C GLY A 160 -1.94 -15.87 21.24
N SER A 161 -1.59 -15.24 22.35
CA SER A 161 -1.01 -13.88 22.38
C SER A 161 0.52 -13.86 22.33
N ARG A 162 1.19 -15.02 22.51
CA ARG A 162 2.65 -15.13 22.57
C ARG A 162 3.26 -15.18 21.17
N ILE A 163 4.15 -14.24 20.87
CA ILE A 163 4.98 -14.29 19.67
C ILE A 163 5.99 -15.44 19.78
N VAL A 164 6.10 -16.26 18.74
CA VAL A 164 7.02 -17.40 18.66
C VAL A 164 8.10 -17.18 17.61
N GLU A 165 7.88 -16.27 16.70
CA GLU A 165 8.76 -15.98 15.55
C GLU A 165 9.56 -14.69 15.82
N ARG A 166 10.80 -14.63 15.32
CA ARG A 166 11.62 -13.42 15.20
C ARG A 166 11.58 -12.90 13.78
N PRO A 167 11.98 -11.65 13.50
CA PRO A 167 12.01 -11.14 12.11
C PRO A 167 12.86 -12.02 11.19
N GLN A 168 14.06 -12.45 11.62
CA GLN A 168 14.89 -13.34 10.80
C GLN A 168 14.23 -14.71 10.58
N TYR A 169 13.45 -15.20 11.54
CA TYR A 169 12.71 -16.45 11.39
C TYR A 169 11.55 -16.30 10.40
N LEU A 170 10.88 -15.15 10.39
CA LEU A 170 9.89 -14.82 9.37
C LEU A 170 10.50 -14.88 7.97
N TYR A 171 11.65 -14.21 7.76
CA TYR A 171 12.33 -14.23 6.46
C TYR A 171 12.78 -15.64 6.06
N MET A 172 13.32 -16.42 6.99
CA MET A 172 13.70 -17.81 6.69
C MET A 172 12.45 -18.68 6.43
N ARG A 173 11.34 -18.49 7.15
CA ARG A 173 10.07 -19.21 6.89
C ARG A 173 9.55 -18.89 5.49
N VAL A 174 9.56 -17.62 5.10
CA VAL A 174 9.18 -17.21 3.73
C VAL A 174 10.09 -17.88 2.70
N ALA A 175 11.40 -17.84 2.92
CA ALA A 175 12.36 -18.43 2.02
C ALA A 175 12.14 -19.95 1.82
N VAL A 176 12.02 -20.71 2.91
CA VAL A 176 11.74 -22.16 2.82
C VAL A 176 10.34 -22.45 2.29
N GLY A 177 9.38 -21.54 2.48
CA GLY A 177 8.01 -21.65 1.97
C GLY A 177 7.89 -21.48 0.46
N ILE A 178 8.87 -20.85 -0.20
CA ILE A 178 8.83 -20.55 -1.65
C ILE A 178 10.02 -21.13 -2.44
N CYS A 179 10.97 -21.80 -1.79
CA CYS A 179 12.17 -22.36 -2.44
C CYS A 179 11.94 -23.67 -3.21
N LYS A 180 10.77 -24.26 -3.18
CA LYS A 180 10.44 -25.55 -3.80
C LYS A 180 11.37 -26.72 -3.39
N GLY A 181 11.88 -26.71 -2.16
CA GLY A 181 12.77 -27.74 -1.65
C GLY A 181 14.24 -27.59 -2.04
N ASP A 182 14.63 -26.45 -2.60
CA ASP A 182 16.02 -26.09 -2.91
C ASP A 182 16.62 -25.28 -1.76
N VAL A 183 17.65 -25.85 -1.08
CA VAL A 183 18.31 -25.25 0.07
C VAL A 183 19.11 -24.01 -0.33
N GLU A 184 19.82 -24.06 -1.45
CA GLU A 184 20.65 -22.93 -1.92
C GLU A 184 19.73 -21.74 -2.27
N MET A 185 18.62 -22.01 -2.93
CA MET A 185 17.59 -20.99 -3.20
C MET A 185 16.99 -20.44 -1.91
N ALA A 186 16.70 -21.27 -0.91
CA ALA A 186 16.19 -20.80 0.38
C ALA A 186 17.19 -19.86 1.07
N LEU A 187 18.49 -20.23 1.08
CA LEU A 187 19.53 -19.37 1.66
C LEU A 187 19.66 -18.03 0.91
N ARG A 188 19.60 -18.05 -0.41
CA ARG A 188 19.65 -16.83 -1.23
C ARG A 188 18.43 -15.92 -0.94
N ILE A 189 17.21 -16.46 -0.96
CA ILE A 189 15.99 -15.68 -0.67
C ILE A 189 16.04 -15.10 0.74
N TYR A 190 16.50 -15.90 1.74
CA TYR A 190 16.66 -15.42 3.10
C TYR A 190 17.65 -14.26 3.18
N ASP A 191 18.83 -14.41 2.57
CA ASP A 191 19.87 -13.39 2.61
C ASP A 191 19.39 -12.07 1.98
N ASP A 192 18.78 -12.15 0.81
CA ASP A 192 18.22 -11.01 0.10
C ASP A 192 17.14 -10.26 0.91
N LEU A 193 16.17 -11.00 1.49
CA LEU A 193 15.10 -10.43 2.31
C LEU A 193 15.63 -9.84 3.62
N SER A 194 16.54 -10.55 4.28
CA SER A 194 17.07 -10.15 5.59
C SER A 194 17.98 -8.93 5.51
N GLN A 195 18.59 -8.67 4.36
CA GLN A 195 19.35 -7.45 4.06
C GLN A 195 18.47 -6.31 3.52
N HIS A 196 17.19 -6.56 3.33
CA HIS A 196 16.19 -5.57 2.90
C HIS A 196 16.41 -5.03 1.47
N PHE A 197 16.91 -5.84 0.53
CA PHE A 197 16.99 -5.42 -0.87
C PHE A 197 15.62 -5.34 -1.54
N TYR A 198 14.73 -6.23 -1.15
CA TYR A 198 13.32 -6.23 -1.54
C TYR A 198 12.47 -6.87 -0.43
N THR A 199 11.18 -6.79 -0.57
CA THR A 199 10.23 -7.54 0.26
C THR A 199 9.10 -8.09 -0.58
N HIS A 200 8.59 -9.26 -0.19
CA HIS A 200 7.32 -9.75 -0.72
C HIS A 200 6.14 -8.98 -0.11
N ALA A 201 5.01 -9.03 -0.79
CA ALA A 201 3.77 -8.46 -0.29
C ALA A 201 3.28 -9.12 1.00
N THR A 202 2.46 -8.41 1.75
CA THR A 202 1.93 -8.82 3.04
C THR A 202 1.37 -10.25 3.07
N PRO A 203 0.54 -10.71 2.10
CA PRO A 203 0.04 -12.08 2.14
C PRO A 203 1.14 -13.14 2.03
N THR A 204 2.19 -12.89 1.25
CA THR A 204 3.34 -13.80 1.18
C THR A 204 4.08 -13.84 2.51
N LEU A 205 4.35 -12.68 3.14
CA LEU A 205 5.01 -12.61 4.44
C LEU A 205 4.18 -13.30 5.54
N PHE A 206 2.85 -13.19 5.50
CA PHE A 206 1.97 -13.84 6.47
C PHE A 206 1.91 -15.35 6.31
N ASN A 207 1.81 -15.84 5.08
CA ASN A 207 1.29 -17.16 4.80
C ASN A 207 2.31 -18.12 4.17
N ALA A 208 3.45 -17.64 3.64
CA ALA A 208 4.46 -18.54 3.08
C ALA A 208 4.94 -19.55 4.14
N GLY A 209 4.98 -20.81 3.79
CA GLY A 209 5.35 -21.92 4.67
C GLY A 209 4.25 -22.37 5.64
N THR A 210 3.07 -21.75 5.64
CA THR A 210 1.92 -22.19 6.46
C THR A 210 1.08 -23.25 5.76
N LYS A 211 0.19 -23.93 6.50
CA LYS A 211 -0.67 -25.03 5.97
C LYS A 211 -1.54 -24.63 4.77
N ARG A 212 -1.92 -23.37 4.67
CA ARG A 212 -2.71 -22.86 3.54
C ARG A 212 -2.11 -21.53 3.13
N ALA A 213 -1.05 -21.61 2.35
CA ALA A 213 -0.25 -20.49 1.93
C ALA A 213 -0.97 -19.70 0.83
N GLN A 214 -2.04 -18.95 1.16
CA GLN A 214 -2.60 -17.95 0.28
C GLN A 214 -1.68 -16.73 0.28
N MET A 215 -0.87 -16.56 -0.77
CA MET A 215 0.21 -15.57 -0.88
C MET A 215 -0.12 -14.44 -1.85
N SER A 216 -1.25 -14.51 -2.57
CA SER A 216 -1.65 -13.50 -3.55
C SER A 216 -2.30 -12.30 -2.88
N SER A 217 -2.00 -11.10 -3.38
CA SER A 217 -2.51 -9.84 -2.81
C SER A 217 -3.79 -9.36 -3.48
N CYS A 218 -3.89 -9.52 -4.79
CA CYS A 218 -4.86 -8.84 -5.63
C CYS A 218 -5.67 -9.85 -6.46
N PHE A 219 -6.99 -9.57 -6.52
CA PHE A 219 -7.95 -10.38 -7.26
C PHE A 219 -8.87 -9.47 -8.06
N LEU A 220 -9.07 -9.77 -9.35
CA LEU A 220 -10.00 -9.06 -10.23
C LEU A 220 -11.10 -10.02 -10.64
N ILE A 221 -12.34 -9.61 -10.38
CA ILE A 221 -13.52 -10.46 -10.52
C ILE A 221 -14.58 -9.73 -11.32
N GLY A 222 -15.28 -10.44 -12.19
CA GLY A 222 -16.53 -10.00 -12.80
C GLY A 222 -17.72 -10.83 -12.33
N ASN A 223 -18.93 -10.29 -12.47
CA ASN A 223 -20.11 -11.08 -12.20
C ASN A 223 -20.19 -12.26 -13.17
N LYS A 224 -20.58 -13.43 -12.65
CA LYS A 224 -20.73 -14.65 -13.44
C LYS A 224 -21.94 -14.61 -14.35
N GLY A 225 -22.92 -13.76 -14.04
CA GLY A 225 -24.10 -13.52 -14.84
C GLY A 225 -24.94 -12.38 -14.26
N ASP A 226 -25.87 -11.84 -15.07
CA ASP A 226 -26.88 -10.87 -14.64
C ASP A 226 -28.21 -11.59 -14.29
N ASP A 227 -28.09 -12.67 -13.53
CA ASP A 227 -29.16 -13.47 -12.95
C ASP A 227 -28.84 -13.80 -11.49
N ILE A 228 -29.82 -14.29 -10.74
CA ILE A 228 -29.66 -14.54 -9.31
C ILE A 228 -28.54 -15.51 -9.01
N ASP A 229 -28.40 -16.58 -9.76
CA ASP A 229 -27.37 -17.59 -9.51
C ASP A 229 -25.98 -16.99 -9.77
N GLY A 230 -25.77 -16.31 -10.90
CA GLY A 230 -24.51 -15.66 -11.23
C GLY A 230 -24.08 -14.59 -10.24
N LEU A 231 -25.04 -13.77 -9.77
CA LEU A 231 -24.77 -12.72 -8.77
C LEU A 231 -24.38 -13.32 -7.40
N PHE A 232 -25.13 -14.33 -6.91
CA PHE A 232 -24.83 -14.97 -5.62
C PHE A 232 -23.58 -15.84 -5.67
N ASP A 233 -23.29 -16.51 -6.76
CA ASP A 233 -22.04 -17.24 -6.97
C ASP A 233 -20.85 -16.29 -6.91
N THR A 234 -20.98 -15.09 -7.49
CA THR A 234 -19.94 -14.06 -7.41
C THR A 234 -19.75 -13.57 -5.96
N ILE A 235 -20.84 -13.34 -5.21
CA ILE A 235 -20.78 -12.97 -3.79
C ILE A 235 -20.08 -14.07 -2.98
N ALA A 236 -20.37 -15.35 -3.25
CA ALA A 236 -19.74 -16.46 -2.57
C ALA A 236 -18.22 -16.53 -2.85
N ASP A 237 -17.80 -16.27 -4.07
CA ASP A 237 -16.37 -16.23 -4.42
C ASP A 237 -15.66 -15.04 -3.78
N VAL A 238 -16.28 -13.85 -3.79
CA VAL A 238 -15.78 -12.67 -3.06
C VAL A 238 -15.60 -12.98 -1.56
N ALA A 239 -16.56 -13.66 -0.93
CA ALA A 239 -16.46 -14.06 0.47
C ALA A 239 -15.31 -15.06 0.72
N LYS A 240 -15.11 -16.05 -0.18
CA LYS A 240 -13.99 -17.00 -0.09
C LYS A 240 -12.64 -16.30 -0.19
N ILE A 241 -12.48 -15.35 -1.11
CA ILE A 241 -11.25 -14.61 -1.31
C ILE A 241 -11.00 -13.68 -0.12
N SER A 242 -12.02 -12.94 0.36
CA SER A 242 -11.92 -12.05 1.51
C SER A 242 -11.48 -12.77 2.78
N LYS A 243 -11.98 -14.00 3.01
CA LYS A 243 -11.55 -14.86 4.14
C LYS A 243 -10.04 -15.06 4.18
N TRP A 244 -9.35 -15.05 3.04
CA TRP A 244 -7.91 -15.25 2.90
C TRP A 244 -7.13 -13.94 2.70
N ALA A 245 -7.73 -12.79 3.08
CA ALA A 245 -7.13 -11.46 2.99
C ALA A 245 -6.77 -10.98 1.58
N GLY A 246 -7.45 -11.51 0.54
CA GLY A 246 -7.32 -10.99 -0.81
C GLY A 246 -8.00 -9.63 -0.95
N GLY A 247 -7.30 -8.64 -1.51
CA GLY A 247 -7.88 -7.39 -1.96
C GLY A 247 -8.62 -7.59 -3.29
N ILE A 248 -9.86 -7.10 -3.41
CA ILE A 248 -10.72 -7.41 -4.55
C ILE A 248 -11.05 -6.16 -5.34
N GLY A 249 -10.87 -6.22 -6.68
CA GLY A 249 -11.50 -5.34 -7.65
C GLY A 249 -12.64 -6.08 -8.33
N LEU A 250 -13.86 -5.57 -8.24
CA LEU A 250 -15.06 -6.15 -8.82
C LEU A 250 -15.69 -5.19 -9.82
N HIS A 251 -15.88 -5.62 -11.06
CA HIS A 251 -16.63 -4.83 -12.03
C HIS A 251 -18.09 -5.27 -12.10
N VAL A 252 -18.98 -4.27 -12.24
CA VAL A 252 -20.44 -4.46 -12.23
C VAL A 252 -21.12 -3.81 -13.43
N HIS A 253 -20.38 -3.54 -14.50
CA HIS A 253 -20.88 -2.87 -15.71
C HIS A 253 -22.03 -3.60 -16.37
N ASP A 254 -22.05 -4.92 -16.29
CA ASP A 254 -22.96 -5.81 -17.03
C ASP A 254 -24.22 -6.16 -16.22
N VAL A 255 -24.37 -5.62 -15.00
CA VAL A 255 -25.58 -5.81 -14.18
C VAL A 255 -26.61 -4.76 -14.59
N ARG A 256 -27.83 -5.20 -14.91
CA ARG A 256 -28.91 -4.32 -15.36
C ARG A 256 -29.24 -3.22 -14.36
N ALA A 257 -29.58 -2.05 -14.91
CA ALA A 257 -29.91 -0.88 -14.12
C ALA A 257 -31.31 -0.96 -13.49
N LYS A 258 -31.57 -0.05 -12.56
CA LYS A 258 -32.89 0.13 -11.94
C LYS A 258 -33.97 0.38 -13.00
N GLY A 259 -35.13 -0.26 -12.82
CA GLY A 259 -36.25 -0.18 -13.75
C GLY A 259 -36.10 -1.03 -15.02
N SER A 260 -35.05 -1.85 -15.13
CA SER A 260 -34.94 -2.83 -16.20
C SER A 260 -35.92 -3.99 -16.01
N TYR A 261 -36.55 -4.45 -17.10
CA TYR A 261 -37.49 -5.53 -17.07
C TYR A 261 -36.88 -6.87 -16.67
N ILE A 262 -37.53 -7.58 -15.75
CA ILE A 262 -37.14 -8.94 -15.33
C ILE A 262 -38.01 -9.95 -16.05
N LYS A 263 -37.44 -10.60 -17.06
CA LYS A 263 -38.08 -11.67 -17.81
C LYS A 263 -38.40 -12.85 -16.89
N GLY A 264 -39.66 -13.23 -16.83
CA GLY A 264 -40.15 -14.37 -16.05
C GLY A 264 -40.96 -14.00 -14.82
N THR A 265 -40.68 -12.89 -14.15
CA THR A 265 -41.48 -12.37 -13.05
C THR A 265 -42.43 -11.24 -13.51
N GLY A 266 -42.12 -10.60 -14.64
CA GLY A 266 -42.86 -9.41 -15.12
C GLY A 266 -42.63 -8.15 -14.28
N GLY A 267 -41.62 -8.17 -13.39
CA GLY A 267 -41.24 -7.03 -12.53
C GLY A 267 -40.09 -6.20 -13.10
N GLU A 268 -39.62 -5.26 -12.31
CA GLU A 268 -38.51 -4.35 -12.61
C GLU A 268 -37.35 -4.58 -11.63
N SER A 269 -36.12 -4.38 -12.09
CA SER A 269 -34.91 -4.45 -11.29
C SER A 269 -34.78 -3.24 -10.36
N ASP A 270 -34.31 -3.46 -9.13
CA ASP A 270 -33.94 -2.40 -8.19
C ASP A 270 -32.54 -1.81 -8.47
N GLY A 271 -31.80 -2.33 -9.46
CA GLY A 271 -30.50 -1.85 -9.91
C GLY A 271 -29.35 -2.19 -8.98
N LEU A 272 -28.26 -1.42 -9.09
CA LEU A 272 -27.01 -1.69 -8.39
C LEU A 272 -27.04 -1.46 -6.88
N LEU A 273 -27.84 -0.52 -6.38
CA LEU A 273 -27.77 -0.08 -4.98
C LEU A 273 -27.99 -1.21 -3.96
N PRO A 274 -29.03 -2.07 -4.04
CA PRO A 274 -29.23 -3.18 -3.11
C PRO A 274 -28.08 -4.19 -3.15
N MET A 275 -27.55 -4.46 -4.34
CA MET A 275 -26.41 -5.35 -4.53
C MET A 275 -25.15 -4.77 -3.85
N MET A 276 -24.88 -3.47 -3.99
CA MET A 276 -23.75 -2.82 -3.32
C MET A 276 -23.85 -2.91 -1.79
N LYS A 277 -25.06 -2.77 -1.23
CA LYS A 277 -25.27 -2.97 0.22
C LYS A 277 -24.92 -4.40 0.65
N THR A 278 -25.27 -5.38 -0.15
CA THR A 278 -24.93 -6.79 0.12
C THR A 278 -23.42 -6.97 0.15
N TYR A 279 -22.68 -6.45 -0.83
CA TYR A 279 -21.21 -6.48 -0.82
C TYR A 279 -20.62 -5.73 0.37
N ASN A 280 -21.19 -4.60 0.77
CA ASN A 280 -20.76 -3.87 1.96
C ASN A 280 -20.85 -4.72 3.23
N GLU A 281 -21.96 -5.45 3.42
CA GLU A 281 -22.12 -6.33 4.57
C GLU A 281 -21.20 -7.56 4.50
N VAL A 282 -20.95 -8.10 3.30
CA VAL A 282 -19.96 -9.18 3.10
C VAL A 282 -18.56 -8.69 3.50
N ALA A 283 -18.16 -7.47 3.12
CA ALA A 283 -16.86 -6.89 3.50
C ALA A 283 -16.72 -6.73 5.03
N ARG A 284 -17.80 -6.33 5.71
CA ARG A 284 -17.82 -6.22 7.17
C ARG A 284 -17.77 -7.56 7.88
N TRP A 285 -18.48 -8.53 7.36
CA TRP A 285 -18.63 -9.82 8.01
C TRP A 285 -17.46 -10.76 7.77
N ILE A 286 -16.97 -10.85 6.53
CA ILE A 286 -15.94 -11.80 6.13
C ILE A 286 -14.58 -11.11 6.13
N ASN A 287 -13.80 -11.36 7.18
CA ASN A 287 -12.42 -10.88 7.30
C ASN A 287 -11.48 -12.01 7.75
N GLN A 288 -10.18 -11.81 7.62
CA GLN A 288 -9.17 -12.76 8.03
C GLN A 288 -8.93 -12.68 9.54
N GLY A 289 -9.86 -13.20 10.35
CA GLY A 289 -9.67 -13.36 11.80
C GLY A 289 -9.20 -12.10 12.54
N GLY A 290 -9.62 -10.91 12.10
CA GLY A 290 -9.19 -9.62 12.64
C GLY A 290 -7.82 -9.13 12.19
N LYS A 291 -7.07 -9.88 11.39
CA LYS A 291 -5.77 -9.46 10.85
C LYS A 291 -5.90 -8.39 9.76
N ARG A 292 -6.94 -8.52 8.92
CA ARG A 292 -7.22 -7.60 7.81
C ARG A 292 -8.72 -7.56 7.55
N LYS A 293 -9.31 -6.35 7.44
CA LYS A 293 -10.72 -6.18 7.07
C LYS A 293 -10.92 -6.56 5.61
N GLY A 294 -12.13 -7.03 5.25
CA GLY A 294 -12.53 -7.21 3.85
C GLY A 294 -12.55 -5.87 3.14
N SER A 295 -11.92 -5.79 1.97
CA SER A 295 -11.78 -4.54 1.22
C SER A 295 -12.05 -4.80 -0.26
N PHE A 296 -13.07 -4.12 -0.81
CA PHE A 296 -13.53 -4.29 -2.18
C PHE A 296 -13.59 -2.95 -2.88
N ALA A 297 -12.98 -2.86 -4.07
CA ALA A 297 -13.15 -1.75 -4.98
C ALA A 297 -14.14 -2.16 -6.09
N ILE A 298 -15.20 -1.41 -6.22
CA ILE A 298 -16.24 -1.65 -7.23
C ILE A 298 -16.03 -0.72 -8.41
N TYR A 299 -15.96 -1.29 -9.60
CA TYR A 299 -15.69 -0.62 -10.86
C TYR A 299 -16.96 -0.45 -11.68
N LEU A 300 -17.24 0.77 -12.11
CA LEU A 300 -18.39 1.08 -12.98
C LEU A 300 -17.96 1.99 -14.12
N GLU A 301 -18.48 1.71 -15.34
CA GLU A 301 -18.33 2.60 -16.48
C GLU A 301 -19.35 3.74 -16.42
N PRO A 302 -18.99 4.98 -16.84
CA PRO A 302 -19.85 6.16 -16.67
C PRO A 302 -21.11 6.18 -17.55
N TRP A 303 -21.26 5.27 -18.49
CA TRP A 303 -22.48 5.13 -19.31
C TRP A 303 -23.60 4.36 -18.62
N HIS A 304 -23.34 3.70 -17.50
CA HIS A 304 -24.35 2.92 -16.77
C HIS A 304 -25.42 3.84 -16.17
N ALA A 305 -26.70 3.47 -16.31
CA ALA A 305 -27.82 4.33 -15.90
C ALA A 305 -27.85 4.64 -14.39
N ASP A 306 -27.33 3.74 -13.54
CA ASP A 306 -27.28 3.90 -12.08
C ASP A 306 -26.01 4.66 -11.61
N VAL A 307 -25.25 5.28 -12.49
CA VAL A 307 -23.95 5.90 -12.17
C VAL A 307 -24.05 6.97 -11.07
N TYR A 308 -25.13 7.75 -11.00
CA TYR A 308 -25.31 8.77 -9.96
C TYR A 308 -25.53 8.15 -8.58
N GLU A 309 -26.35 7.10 -8.49
CA GLU A 309 -26.56 6.38 -7.23
C GLU A 309 -25.26 5.71 -6.77
N PHE A 310 -24.48 5.19 -7.72
CA PHE A 310 -23.19 4.55 -7.46
C PHE A 310 -22.16 5.52 -6.87
N ILE A 311 -21.92 6.68 -7.48
CA ILE A 311 -20.94 7.66 -6.97
C ILE A 311 -21.33 8.27 -5.61
N ASP A 312 -22.61 8.20 -5.24
CA ASP A 312 -23.14 8.71 -3.97
C ASP A 312 -23.03 7.72 -2.81
N LEU A 313 -22.64 6.45 -3.05
CA LEU A 313 -22.63 5.38 -2.05
C LEU A 313 -21.78 5.70 -0.80
N ARG A 314 -20.70 6.48 -0.94
CA ARG A 314 -19.77 6.82 0.15
C ARG A 314 -20.00 8.18 0.80
N LYS A 315 -20.94 8.97 0.31
CA LYS A 315 -21.20 10.31 0.88
C LYS A 315 -21.52 10.25 2.37
N ASN A 316 -21.02 11.22 3.13
CA ASN A 316 -21.19 11.33 4.58
C ASN A 316 -22.57 11.85 5.01
N HIS A 317 -23.37 12.33 4.08
CA HIS A 317 -24.71 12.88 4.31
C HIS A 317 -25.78 12.13 3.49
N GLY A 318 -27.05 12.38 3.79
CA GLY A 318 -28.19 11.75 3.15
C GLY A 318 -28.66 10.49 3.90
N LYS A 319 -29.58 9.74 3.25
CA LYS A 319 -30.18 8.55 3.86
C LYS A 319 -29.20 7.39 3.91
N GLU A 320 -29.04 6.79 5.11
CA GLU A 320 -28.12 5.65 5.33
C GLU A 320 -28.48 4.42 4.47
N GLU A 321 -29.75 4.24 4.17
CA GLU A 321 -30.24 3.17 3.30
C GLU A 321 -29.67 3.25 1.87
N MET A 322 -29.20 4.44 1.48
CA MET A 322 -28.61 4.72 0.16
C MET A 322 -27.07 4.69 0.20
N ARG A 323 -26.45 4.13 1.26
CA ARG A 323 -25.00 4.17 1.48
C ARG A 323 -24.41 2.78 1.60
N ALA A 324 -23.15 2.65 1.13
CA ALA A 324 -22.29 1.48 1.25
C ALA A 324 -20.84 1.98 1.46
N ARG A 325 -20.56 2.54 2.66
CA ARG A 325 -19.34 3.31 2.91
C ARG A 325 -18.07 2.51 3.06
N ASP A 326 -18.17 1.20 3.34
CA ASP A 326 -16.99 0.33 3.46
C ASP A 326 -16.49 -0.17 2.09
N LEU A 327 -17.25 0.04 1.02
CA LEU A 327 -16.82 -0.22 -0.35
C LEU A 327 -15.99 0.95 -0.88
N PHE A 328 -14.96 0.66 -1.66
CA PHE A 328 -14.26 1.65 -2.48
C PHE A 328 -14.89 1.69 -3.86
N LEU A 329 -14.92 2.87 -4.47
CA LEU A 329 -15.58 3.08 -5.76
C LEU A 329 -14.54 3.50 -6.79
N ALA A 330 -14.70 3.03 -8.03
CA ALA A 330 -13.82 3.36 -9.14
C ALA A 330 -14.60 3.59 -10.43
N MET A 331 -14.22 4.62 -11.18
CA MET A 331 -14.71 4.87 -12.52
C MET A 331 -13.77 4.21 -13.54
N TRP A 332 -14.33 3.34 -14.38
CA TRP A 332 -13.64 2.73 -15.51
C TRP A 332 -14.03 3.49 -16.77
N THR A 333 -13.23 4.49 -17.13
CA THR A 333 -13.63 5.60 -17.97
C THR A 333 -13.15 5.45 -19.41
N PRO A 334 -14.06 5.33 -20.41
CA PRO A 334 -13.69 5.30 -21.81
C PRO A 334 -13.25 6.69 -22.32
N ASP A 335 -12.36 6.73 -23.32
CA ASP A 335 -11.86 7.95 -23.94
C ASP A 335 -12.97 8.85 -24.46
N LEU A 336 -14.04 8.25 -25.02
CA LEU A 336 -15.20 9.01 -25.52
C LEU A 336 -15.86 9.87 -24.44
N PHE A 337 -15.94 9.37 -23.20
CA PHE A 337 -16.47 10.17 -22.09
C PHE A 337 -15.58 11.37 -21.80
N MET A 338 -14.27 11.17 -21.70
CA MET A 338 -13.33 12.27 -21.44
C MET A 338 -13.33 13.32 -22.55
N LYS A 339 -13.43 12.88 -23.81
CA LYS A 339 -13.58 13.76 -24.96
C LYS A 339 -14.86 14.59 -24.87
N ARG A 340 -16.02 13.96 -24.59
CA ARG A 340 -17.29 14.66 -24.44
C ARG A 340 -17.31 15.58 -23.20
N VAL A 341 -16.58 15.26 -22.15
CA VAL A 341 -16.36 16.18 -21.01
C VAL A 341 -15.59 17.42 -21.44
N GLU A 342 -14.52 17.27 -22.22
CA GLU A 342 -13.74 18.40 -22.72
C GLU A 342 -14.55 19.31 -23.66
N GLU A 343 -15.32 18.70 -24.56
CA GLU A 343 -16.17 19.38 -25.55
C GLU A 343 -17.52 19.86 -25.01
N ASP A 344 -17.85 19.59 -23.75
CA ASP A 344 -19.18 19.81 -23.15
C ASP A 344 -20.33 19.17 -23.94
N GLY A 345 -20.05 17.98 -24.48
CA GLY A 345 -20.98 17.20 -25.30
C GLY A 345 -22.07 16.51 -24.48
N ASP A 346 -23.06 15.96 -25.18
CA ASP A 346 -24.08 15.13 -24.56
C ASP A 346 -23.51 13.74 -24.22
N TRP A 347 -23.99 13.16 -23.11
CA TRP A 347 -23.65 11.82 -22.67
C TRP A 347 -24.89 11.01 -22.37
N THR A 348 -25.00 9.86 -22.97
CA THR A 348 -26.18 9.00 -22.88
C THR A 348 -25.94 7.87 -21.87
N LEU A 349 -26.90 7.71 -20.97
CA LEU A 349 -26.89 6.61 -19.98
C LEU A 349 -27.73 5.45 -20.50
N PHE A 350 -27.18 4.25 -20.37
CA PHE A 350 -27.80 3.00 -20.84
C PHE A 350 -27.95 1.98 -19.70
N SER A 351 -28.85 1.04 -19.87
CA SER A 351 -28.83 -0.22 -19.13
C SER A 351 -28.16 -1.30 -19.99
N PRO A 352 -27.28 -2.15 -19.43
CA PRO A 352 -26.54 -3.13 -20.21
C PRO A 352 -27.41 -4.19 -20.88
N ASP A 353 -28.58 -4.51 -20.34
CA ASP A 353 -29.53 -5.44 -20.95
C ASP A 353 -30.20 -4.85 -22.22
N GLU A 354 -30.30 -3.51 -22.33
CA GLU A 354 -30.84 -2.79 -23.49
C GLU A 354 -29.76 -2.39 -24.50
N ALA A 355 -28.54 -2.16 -24.03
CA ALA A 355 -27.37 -1.80 -24.82
C ALA A 355 -26.19 -2.74 -24.55
N PRO A 356 -26.30 -4.03 -24.92
CA PRO A 356 -25.33 -5.06 -24.58
C PRO A 356 -23.98 -4.85 -25.27
N GLY A 357 -22.90 -5.32 -24.64
CA GLY A 357 -21.56 -5.40 -25.23
C GLY A 357 -20.73 -4.10 -25.12
N LEU A 358 -21.25 -3.02 -24.52
CA LEU A 358 -20.46 -1.78 -24.33
C LEU A 358 -19.23 -2.03 -23.44
N SER A 359 -19.33 -2.87 -22.43
CA SER A 359 -18.21 -3.23 -21.58
C SER A 359 -17.20 -4.16 -22.28
N ASP A 360 -17.60 -4.86 -23.37
CA ASP A 360 -16.79 -5.84 -24.08
C ASP A 360 -15.88 -5.24 -25.15
N VAL A 361 -16.02 -3.95 -25.42
CA VAL A 361 -15.25 -3.23 -26.44
C VAL A 361 -14.57 -1.99 -25.88
N TYR A 362 -13.46 -1.61 -26.49
CA TYR A 362 -12.70 -0.42 -26.15
C TYR A 362 -12.21 0.27 -27.45
N ASP A 363 -11.78 1.51 -27.34
CA ASP A 363 -11.18 2.25 -28.43
C ASP A 363 -9.66 2.08 -28.41
N SER A 364 -9.08 1.89 -29.57
CA SER A 364 -7.64 1.98 -29.80
C SER A 364 -7.31 3.13 -30.76
N PRO A 365 -6.05 3.49 -30.93
CA PRO A 365 -5.67 4.46 -31.95
C PRO A 365 -6.12 4.05 -33.36
N GLU A 366 -6.15 2.75 -33.66
CA GLU A 366 -6.45 2.18 -34.97
C GLU A 366 -7.94 1.89 -35.17
N ASP A 367 -8.68 1.61 -34.09
CA ASP A 367 -10.07 1.14 -34.20
C ASP A 367 -10.95 1.65 -33.03
N LYS A 368 -12.02 2.36 -33.37
CA LYS A 368 -12.97 3.01 -32.45
C LYS A 368 -14.21 2.15 -32.20
N LYS A 369 -14.03 0.92 -31.70
CA LYS A 369 -15.11 -0.06 -31.50
C LYS A 369 -16.13 0.42 -30.48
N PHE A 370 -15.67 0.92 -29.34
CA PHE A 370 -16.55 1.43 -28.29
C PHE A 370 -17.36 2.62 -28.79
N THR A 371 -16.69 3.62 -29.37
CA THR A 371 -17.36 4.83 -29.91
C THR A 371 -18.42 4.46 -30.93
N ARG A 372 -18.12 3.58 -31.89
CA ARG A 372 -19.11 3.15 -32.91
C ARG A 372 -20.32 2.47 -32.29
N LEU A 373 -20.12 1.53 -31.35
CA LEU A 373 -21.23 0.83 -30.72
C LEU A 373 -22.08 1.76 -29.86
N TYR A 374 -21.42 2.64 -29.10
CA TYR A 374 -22.08 3.62 -28.24
C TYR A 374 -22.97 4.58 -29.08
N GLU A 375 -22.42 5.17 -30.13
CA GLU A 375 -23.17 6.07 -31.02
C GLU A 375 -24.26 5.37 -31.83
N GLN A 376 -24.08 4.07 -32.12
CA GLN A 376 -25.13 3.24 -32.70
C GLN A 376 -26.33 3.16 -31.75
N TYR A 377 -26.11 2.87 -30.46
CA TYR A 377 -27.19 2.79 -29.49
C TYR A 377 -27.88 4.15 -29.23
N GLU A 378 -27.11 5.25 -29.31
CA GLU A 378 -27.71 6.59 -29.30
C GLU A 378 -28.71 6.79 -30.49
N LYS A 379 -28.30 6.38 -31.70
CA LYS A 379 -29.13 6.47 -32.92
C LYS A 379 -30.37 5.53 -32.89
N GLU A 380 -30.22 4.37 -32.27
CA GLU A 380 -31.32 3.40 -32.07
C GLU A 380 -32.30 3.82 -30.98
N GLY A 381 -32.03 4.92 -30.27
CA GLY A 381 -32.93 5.44 -29.25
C GLY A 381 -33.00 4.61 -27.97
N LYS A 382 -31.90 3.86 -27.64
CA LYS A 382 -31.82 3.01 -26.43
C LYS A 382 -31.49 3.79 -25.14
N ALA A 383 -31.46 5.09 -25.22
CA ALA A 383 -31.17 5.98 -24.12
C ALA A 383 -32.14 5.85 -22.94
N ARG A 384 -31.66 5.56 -21.76
CA ARG A 384 -32.39 5.75 -20.51
C ARG A 384 -32.46 7.22 -20.12
N LYS A 385 -31.38 7.93 -20.32
CA LYS A 385 -31.25 9.35 -20.02
C LYS A 385 -30.13 9.97 -20.84
N VAL A 386 -30.33 11.21 -21.29
CA VAL A 386 -29.25 12.02 -21.91
C VAL A 386 -28.93 13.18 -21.00
N ILE A 387 -27.65 13.41 -20.74
CA ILE A 387 -27.14 14.46 -19.86
C ILE A 387 -25.95 15.15 -20.51
N LYS A 388 -25.47 16.25 -19.97
CA LYS A 388 -24.17 16.80 -20.32
C LYS A 388 -23.07 15.97 -19.66
N ALA A 389 -22.03 15.55 -20.40
CA ALA A 389 -20.91 14.78 -19.88
C ALA A 389 -20.22 15.52 -18.72
N ARG A 390 -20.06 16.83 -18.85
CA ARG A 390 -19.50 17.70 -17.81
C ARG A 390 -20.32 17.68 -16.51
N LYS A 391 -21.65 17.57 -16.60
CA LYS A 391 -22.52 17.47 -15.41
C LYS A 391 -22.25 16.17 -14.62
N LEU A 392 -22.03 15.05 -15.31
CA LEU A 392 -21.66 13.81 -14.64
C LEU A 392 -20.25 13.91 -14.06
N MET A 393 -19.30 14.49 -14.80
CA MET A 393 -17.95 14.73 -14.29
C MET A 393 -17.99 15.62 -13.05
N ASP A 394 -18.77 16.68 -13.00
CA ASP A 394 -18.94 17.53 -11.82
C ASP A 394 -19.47 16.76 -10.59
N ALA A 395 -20.34 15.78 -10.79
CA ALA A 395 -20.82 14.91 -9.71
C ALA A 395 -19.71 13.97 -9.21
N ILE A 396 -18.91 13.40 -10.13
CA ILE A 396 -17.74 12.60 -9.79
C ILE A 396 -16.73 13.42 -8.99
N LEU A 397 -16.39 14.62 -9.46
CA LEU A 397 -15.45 15.53 -8.77
C LEU A 397 -15.96 15.93 -7.37
N THR A 398 -17.27 16.15 -7.21
CA THR A 398 -17.87 16.41 -5.90
C THR A 398 -17.66 15.23 -4.96
N ALA A 399 -17.93 14.01 -5.42
CA ALA A 399 -17.72 12.80 -4.62
C ALA A 399 -16.24 12.61 -4.24
N GLN A 400 -15.32 12.89 -5.16
CA GLN A 400 -13.87 12.83 -4.91
C GLN A 400 -13.43 13.83 -3.84
N ILE A 401 -13.93 15.07 -3.88
CA ILE A 401 -13.61 16.09 -2.87
C ILE A 401 -14.15 15.68 -1.48
N GLU A 402 -15.36 15.11 -1.43
CA GLU A 402 -16.01 14.73 -0.18
C GLU A 402 -15.44 13.43 0.45
N THR A 403 -15.02 12.47 -0.37
CA THR A 403 -14.70 11.11 0.09
C THR A 403 -13.33 10.56 -0.35
N GLY A 404 -12.58 11.28 -1.17
CA GLY A 404 -11.36 10.80 -1.80
C GLY A 404 -11.55 9.81 -2.96
N THR A 405 -12.79 9.37 -3.20
CA THR A 405 -13.18 8.41 -4.25
C THR A 405 -14.38 8.95 -5.04
N PRO A 406 -14.75 8.42 -6.24
CA PRO A 406 -14.22 7.23 -6.89
C PRO A 406 -12.82 7.42 -7.46
N TYR A 407 -12.05 6.33 -7.55
CA TYR A 407 -10.80 6.27 -8.31
C TYR A 407 -11.08 6.60 -9.77
N MET A 408 -10.06 7.07 -10.50
CA MET A 408 -10.20 7.39 -11.92
C MET A 408 -9.21 6.58 -12.74
N LEU A 409 -9.72 5.66 -13.55
CA LEU A 409 -8.92 4.84 -14.46
C LEU A 409 -9.45 4.98 -15.89
N TYR A 410 -8.57 4.88 -16.87
CA TYR A 410 -8.91 5.05 -18.28
C TYR A 410 -8.91 3.71 -19.00
N LYS A 411 -10.12 3.28 -19.40
CA LYS A 411 -10.41 1.98 -20.00
C LYS A 411 -9.58 1.70 -21.24
N ASP A 412 -9.54 2.66 -22.18
CA ASP A 412 -8.95 2.44 -23.49
C ASP A 412 -7.43 2.27 -23.39
N PRO A 413 -6.64 3.18 -22.78
CA PRO A 413 -5.20 2.96 -22.59
C PRO A 413 -4.88 1.73 -21.74
N ALA A 414 -5.71 1.37 -20.75
CA ALA A 414 -5.53 0.14 -19.98
C ALA A 414 -5.62 -1.12 -20.86
N ASN A 415 -6.45 -1.09 -21.91
CA ASN A 415 -6.64 -2.19 -22.84
C ASN A 415 -5.64 -2.20 -23.99
N TYR A 416 -5.57 -1.13 -24.82
CA TYR A 416 -4.72 -1.18 -26.01
C TYR A 416 -3.21 -1.20 -25.69
N LYS A 417 -2.79 -0.77 -24.49
CA LYS A 417 -1.41 -0.86 -24.00
C LYS A 417 -1.17 -2.10 -23.11
N SER A 418 -2.02 -3.09 -23.15
CA SER A 418 -1.84 -4.33 -22.36
C SER A 418 -1.25 -5.45 -23.20
N ASN A 419 -0.34 -6.23 -22.58
CA ASN A 419 0.14 -7.47 -23.20
C ASN A 419 -0.95 -8.57 -23.21
N GLN A 420 -2.01 -8.42 -22.38
CA GLN A 420 -3.14 -9.36 -22.32
C GLN A 420 -4.30 -9.01 -23.27
N LYS A 421 -4.14 -8.01 -24.15
CA LYS A 421 -5.23 -7.60 -25.08
C LYS A 421 -5.68 -8.67 -26.06
N ASN A 422 -4.90 -9.75 -26.23
CA ASN A 422 -5.29 -10.93 -27.02
C ASN A 422 -6.36 -11.78 -26.35
N LEU A 423 -6.57 -11.64 -25.03
CA LEU A 423 -7.51 -12.46 -24.27
C LEU A 423 -8.94 -11.93 -24.34
N GLY A 424 -9.10 -10.64 -24.46
CA GLY A 424 -10.39 -9.94 -24.46
C GLY A 424 -10.27 -8.55 -23.83
N THR A 425 -11.41 -7.94 -23.53
CA THR A 425 -11.44 -6.60 -22.91
C THR A 425 -11.23 -6.72 -21.40
N ILE A 426 -10.24 -5.98 -20.88
CA ILE A 426 -10.02 -5.82 -19.45
C ILE A 426 -11.06 -4.81 -18.93
N LYS A 427 -11.81 -5.18 -17.90
CA LYS A 427 -12.98 -4.45 -17.41
C LYS A 427 -12.78 -3.75 -16.07
N SER A 428 -11.68 -3.99 -15.39
CA SER A 428 -11.38 -3.38 -14.09
C SER A 428 -9.90 -3.43 -13.75
N SER A 429 -9.56 -2.82 -12.63
CA SER A 429 -8.31 -3.01 -11.90
C SER A 429 -8.59 -3.67 -10.55
N ASN A 430 -7.59 -3.78 -9.69
CA ASN A 430 -7.69 -4.31 -8.33
C ASN A 430 -8.17 -3.25 -7.32
N LEU A 431 -7.98 -3.56 -6.03
CA LEU A 431 -8.32 -2.65 -4.92
C LEU A 431 -7.52 -1.34 -4.97
N CYS A 432 -6.24 -1.38 -5.39
CA CYS A 432 -5.30 -0.27 -5.32
C CYS A 432 -4.90 0.32 -6.68
N THR A 433 -5.54 -0.10 -7.76
CA THR A 433 -5.44 0.48 -9.12
C THR A 433 -4.15 0.23 -9.89
N GLU A 434 -3.22 -0.59 -9.39
CA GLU A 434 -1.97 -0.94 -10.07
C GLU A 434 -2.07 -2.18 -10.97
N ILE A 435 -3.04 -3.08 -10.73
CA ILE A 435 -3.19 -4.33 -11.47
C ILE A 435 -4.15 -4.15 -12.62
N ILE A 436 -3.70 -4.43 -13.82
CA ILE A 436 -4.51 -4.41 -15.05
C ILE A 436 -4.40 -5.79 -15.71
N GLU A 437 -5.33 -6.66 -15.38
CA GLU A 437 -5.36 -8.05 -15.83
C GLU A 437 -6.73 -8.44 -16.37
N TYR A 438 -6.74 -9.35 -17.34
CA TYR A 438 -7.96 -9.91 -17.90
C TYR A 438 -8.67 -10.80 -16.87
N SER A 439 -9.96 -10.61 -16.75
CA SER A 439 -10.86 -11.48 -15.98
C SER A 439 -12.15 -11.78 -16.77
N SER A 440 -12.73 -12.92 -16.49
CA SER A 440 -14.00 -13.36 -17.08
C SER A 440 -14.82 -14.13 -16.02
N PRO A 441 -16.06 -14.53 -16.32
CA PRO A 441 -16.83 -15.38 -15.42
C PRO A 441 -16.15 -16.72 -15.05
N THR A 442 -15.22 -17.20 -15.89
CA THR A 442 -14.50 -18.47 -15.70
C THR A 442 -13.03 -18.30 -15.33
N GLU A 443 -12.50 -17.08 -15.42
CA GLU A 443 -11.10 -16.76 -15.11
C GLU A 443 -11.06 -15.52 -14.22
N GLN A 444 -10.78 -15.73 -12.93
CA GLN A 444 -10.60 -14.62 -11.97
C GLN A 444 -9.12 -14.28 -11.89
N ALA A 445 -8.78 -13.03 -12.23
CA ALA A 445 -7.38 -12.60 -12.27
C ALA A 445 -6.75 -12.56 -10.87
N VAL A 446 -5.48 -12.92 -10.80
CA VAL A 446 -4.70 -12.99 -9.56
C VAL A 446 -3.32 -12.45 -9.79
N CYS A 447 -2.85 -11.54 -8.93
CA CYS A 447 -1.50 -11.03 -8.97
C CYS A 447 -0.72 -11.26 -7.68
N ASN A 448 0.54 -11.69 -7.84
CA ASN A 448 1.51 -11.87 -6.76
C ASN A 448 2.52 -10.73 -6.80
N LEU A 449 2.75 -10.09 -5.66
CA LEU A 449 3.47 -8.83 -5.59
C LEU A 449 4.75 -8.91 -4.76
N ALA A 450 5.72 -8.08 -5.16
CA ALA A 450 6.92 -7.76 -4.39
C ALA A 450 7.33 -6.32 -4.66
N SER A 451 8.02 -5.68 -3.69
CA SER A 451 8.54 -4.32 -3.85
C SER A 451 10.03 -4.25 -3.58
N ILE A 452 10.73 -3.52 -4.43
CA ILE A 452 12.18 -3.30 -4.38
C ILE A 452 12.47 -2.10 -3.48
N ALA A 453 13.35 -2.24 -2.50
CA ALA A 453 13.71 -1.18 -1.55
C ALA A 453 14.84 -0.31 -2.14
N LEU A 454 14.49 0.68 -2.93
CA LEU A 454 15.40 1.50 -3.75
C LEU A 454 16.59 2.12 -2.98
N PRO A 455 16.46 2.56 -1.71
CA PRO A 455 17.59 3.11 -0.97
C PRO A 455 18.78 2.17 -0.82
N LYS A 456 18.58 0.85 -0.87
CA LYS A 456 19.64 -0.17 -0.78
C LYS A 456 20.56 -0.21 -1.99
N TYR A 457 20.17 0.40 -3.08
CA TYR A 457 20.94 0.42 -4.35
C TYR A 457 21.80 1.67 -4.50
N ILE A 458 21.87 2.54 -3.48
CA ILE A 458 22.82 3.65 -3.45
C ILE A 458 24.14 3.16 -2.85
N ILE A 459 25.17 3.09 -3.67
CA ILE A 459 26.52 2.67 -3.28
C ILE A 459 27.47 3.85 -3.54
N ASN A 460 28.20 4.26 -2.50
CA ASN A 460 29.18 5.37 -2.59
C ASN A 460 28.60 6.69 -3.15
N GLY A 461 27.32 6.97 -2.87
CA GLY A 461 26.66 8.19 -3.32
C GLY A 461 26.12 8.14 -4.75
N GLU A 462 26.13 6.98 -5.39
CA GLU A 462 25.58 6.79 -6.74
C GLU A 462 24.58 5.63 -6.75
N PHE A 463 23.59 5.71 -7.65
CA PHE A 463 22.59 4.65 -7.82
C PHE A 463 23.14 3.52 -8.69
N ASN A 464 23.16 2.30 -8.16
CA ASN A 464 23.73 1.12 -8.82
C ASN A 464 22.67 0.32 -9.58
N HIS A 465 22.57 0.54 -10.89
CA HIS A 465 21.62 -0.14 -11.76
C HIS A 465 21.94 -1.63 -11.98
N ASP A 466 23.20 -2.03 -11.94
CA ASP A 466 23.58 -3.44 -12.14
C ASP A 466 23.14 -4.28 -10.94
N LEU A 467 23.31 -3.73 -9.72
CA LEU A 467 22.79 -4.35 -8.50
C LEU A 467 21.27 -4.44 -8.52
N LEU A 468 20.58 -3.38 -8.97
CA LEU A 468 19.13 -3.38 -9.14
C LEU A 468 18.68 -4.47 -10.13
N TYR A 469 19.40 -4.64 -11.23
CA TYR A 469 19.14 -5.69 -12.21
C TYR A 469 19.24 -7.07 -11.56
N GLU A 470 20.29 -7.35 -10.82
CA GLU A 470 20.54 -8.65 -10.18
C GLU A 470 19.38 -9.06 -9.25
N TYR A 471 19.01 -8.19 -8.32
CA TYR A 471 17.96 -8.49 -7.37
C TYR A 471 16.56 -8.53 -8.01
N THR A 472 16.29 -7.67 -8.98
CA THR A 472 15.04 -7.71 -9.75
C THR A 472 14.89 -9.05 -10.48
N TYR A 473 15.95 -9.51 -11.14
CA TYR A 473 15.98 -10.80 -11.81
C TYR A 473 15.64 -11.95 -10.85
N GLN A 474 16.17 -11.92 -9.62
CA GLN A 474 15.90 -12.94 -8.61
C GLN A 474 14.46 -12.89 -8.09
N VAL A 475 13.91 -11.70 -7.85
CA VAL A 475 12.53 -11.54 -7.35
C VAL A 475 11.50 -12.12 -8.31
N VAL A 476 11.71 -12.00 -9.62
CA VAL A 476 10.81 -12.62 -10.61
C VAL A 476 10.79 -14.14 -10.49
N LYS A 477 11.94 -14.77 -10.24
CA LYS A 477 11.99 -16.22 -9.95
C LYS A 477 11.20 -16.58 -8.72
N ASN A 478 11.34 -15.79 -7.65
CA ASN A 478 10.60 -16.00 -6.41
C ASN A 478 9.08 -15.92 -6.63
N LEU A 479 8.62 -14.91 -7.39
CA LEU A 479 7.20 -14.71 -7.69
C LEU A 479 6.64 -15.84 -8.57
N ASN A 480 7.41 -16.39 -9.48
CA ASN A 480 7.02 -17.57 -10.25
C ASN A 480 6.84 -18.81 -9.36
N ASN A 481 7.70 -18.98 -8.34
CA ASN A 481 7.51 -20.04 -7.35
C ASN A 481 6.28 -19.81 -6.48
N VAL A 482 5.99 -18.55 -6.13
CA VAL A 482 4.76 -18.19 -5.42
C VAL A 482 3.53 -18.60 -6.22
N ILE A 483 3.48 -18.35 -7.54
CA ILE A 483 2.37 -18.81 -8.40
C ILE A 483 2.15 -20.33 -8.25
N ASP A 484 3.22 -21.11 -8.31
CA ASP A 484 3.14 -22.58 -8.31
C ASP A 484 2.76 -23.18 -6.94
N LEU A 485 3.12 -22.49 -5.83
CA LEU A 485 2.93 -22.96 -4.46
C LEU A 485 1.71 -22.34 -3.76
N ASN A 486 1.08 -21.35 -4.37
CA ASN A 486 -0.02 -20.60 -3.78
C ASN A 486 -1.26 -21.48 -3.55
N TYR A 487 -1.92 -21.25 -2.41
CA TYR A 487 -3.29 -21.75 -2.20
C TYR A 487 -4.29 -20.80 -2.87
N TYR A 488 -5.09 -21.32 -3.76
CA TYR A 488 -6.08 -20.54 -4.50
C TYR A 488 -7.48 -20.71 -3.90
N PRO A 489 -8.18 -19.59 -3.53
CA PRO A 489 -9.50 -19.65 -2.90
C PRO A 489 -10.60 -20.23 -3.80
N THR A 490 -10.49 -20.09 -5.11
CA THR A 490 -11.43 -20.60 -6.13
C THR A 490 -10.69 -21.33 -7.25
N GLN A 491 -11.42 -22.15 -8.04
CA GLN A 491 -10.81 -22.82 -9.20
C GLN A 491 -10.50 -21.82 -10.31
N GLU A 492 -11.34 -20.80 -10.47
CA GLU A 492 -11.20 -19.73 -11.46
C GLU A 492 -9.93 -18.89 -11.21
N THR A 493 -9.58 -18.63 -9.95
CA THR A 493 -8.32 -17.95 -9.59
C THR A 493 -7.11 -18.81 -9.92
N LYS A 494 -7.17 -20.11 -9.64
CA LYS A 494 -6.11 -21.05 -9.99
C LYS A 494 -5.92 -21.14 -11.51
N LEU A 495 -7.01 -21.33 -12.25
CA LEU A 495 -6.98 -21.44 -13.72
C LEU A 495 -6.33 -20.19 -14.34
N SER A 496 -6.82 -19.01 -13.98
CA SER A 496 -6.30 -17.73 -14.51
C SER A 496 -4.81 -17.55 -14.21
N ASN A 497 -4.39 -17.75 -12.95
CA ASN A 497 -3.01 -17.50 -12.56
C ASN A 497 -2.01 -18.48 -13.17
N PHE A 498 -2.40 -19.77 -13.34
CA PHE A 498 -1.54 -20.76 -14.02
C PHE A 498 -1.46 -20.50 -15.52
N LYS A 499 -2.57 -20.11 -16.18
CA LYS A 499 -2.66 -19.87 -17.61
C LYS A 499 -1.91 -18.63 -18.07
N HIS A 500 -2.01 -17.54 -17.31
CA HIS A 500 -1.47 -16.23 -17.68
C HIS A 500 -0.19 -15.87 -16.93
N ARG A 501 0.04 -16.41 -15.76
CA ARG A 501 1.21 -16.21 -14.87
C ARG A 501 1.64 -14.76 -14.68
N PRO A 502 0.73 -13.80 -14.42
CA PRO A 502 1.13 -12.42 -14.17
C PRO A 502 1.80 -12.30 -12.80
N VAL A 503 2.74 -11.35 -12.69
CA VAL A 503 3.34 -10.91 -11.45
C VAL A 503 3.37 -9.38 -11.41
N GLY A 504 3.55 -8.80 -10.24
CA GLY A 504 3.60 -7.35 -10.06
C GLY A 504 4.80 -6.92 -9.22
N LEU A 505 5.81 -6.36 -9.89
CA LEU A 505 6.93 -5.71 -9.22
C LEU A 505 6.62 -4.24 -8.99
N GLY A 506 6.86 -3.76 -7.77
CA GLY A 506 6.83 -2.37 -7.42
C GLY A 506 8.12 -1.92 -6.76
N VAL A 507 8.09 -0.71 -6.24
CA VAL A 507 9.22 -0.08 -5.55
C VAL A 507 8.76 0.56 -4.25
N GLN A 508 9.70 0.81 -3.34
CA GLN A 508 9.52 1.66 -2.17
C GLN A 508 10.75 2.52 -1.96
N GLY A 509 10.58 3.68 -1.37
CA GLY A 509 11.70 4.57 -1.03
C GLY A 509 12.24 5.38 -2.20
N LEU A 510 11.47 5.68 -3.25
CA LEU A 510 11.94 6.55 -4.34
C LEU A 510 12.28 7.97 -3.82
N ALA A 511 11.43 8.53 -2.95
CA ALA A 511 11.70 9.84 -2.34
C ALA A 511 12.93 9.80 -1.42
N ASP A 512 13.17 8.69 -0.71
CA ASP A 512 14.41 8.50 0.07
C ASP A 512 15.65 8.56 -0.84
N VAL A 513 15.61 7.88 -2.00
CA VAL A 513 16.70 7.92 -3.01
C VAL A 513 17.00 9.34 -3.43
N PHE A 514 15.97 10.12 -3.74
CA PHE A 514 16.15 11.52 -4.14
C PHE A 514 16.76 12.36 -3.02
N CYS A 515 16.30 12.22 -1.78
CA CYS A 515 16.91 12.88 -0.63
C CYS A 515 18.38 12.47 -0.44
N MET A 516 18.70 11.16 -0.52
CA MET A 516 20.07 10.66 -0.35
C MET A 516 21.03 11.17 -1.43
N LEU A 517 20.52 11.44 -2.63
CA LEU A 517 21.30 11.99 -3.75
C LEU A 517 21.22 13.53 -3.86
N GLY A 518 20.49 14.19 -2.96
CA GLY A 518 20.30 15.65 -2.97
C GLY A 518 19.52 16.16 -4.18
N LEU A 519 18.64 15.34 -4.75
CA LEU A 519 17.82 15.67 -5.93
C LEU A 519 16.45 16.20 -5.52
N PRO A 520 16.07 17.44 -5.91
CA PRO A 520 14.69 17.88 -5.79
C PRO A 520 13.74 16.95 -6.55
N PHE A 521 12.63 16.56 -5.93
CA PHE A 521 11.70 15.58 -6.51
C PHE A 521 11.20 16.00 -7.91
N GLU A 522 10.93 17.28 -8.12
CA GLU A 522 10.42 17.83 -9.37
C GLU A 522 11.49 18.08 -10.44
N SER A 523 12.77 17.84 -10.15
CA SER A 523 13.88 18.11 -11.06
C SER A 523 13.89 17.19 -12.28
N GLU A 524 14.56 17.60 -13.35
CA GLU A 524 14.76 16.78 -14.55
C GLU A 524 15.68 15.58 -14.24
N ASP A 525 16.68 15.76 -13.36
CA ASP A 525 17.59 14.70 -12.96
C ASP A 525 16.86 13.60 -12.16
N ALA A 526 15.96 13.98 -11.24
CA ALA A 526 15.12 13.04 -10.52
C ALA A 526 14.19 12.27 -11.47
N ASP A 527 13.58 12.95 -12.43
CA ASP A 527 12.70 12.34 -13.42
C ASP A 527 13.47 11.38 -14.36
N LYS A 528 14.66 11.78 -14.77
CA LYS A 528 15.54 10.90 -15.55
C LYS A 528 15.94 9.67 -14.74
N LEU A 529 16.37 9.85 -13.49
CA LEU A 529 16.80 8.74 -12.62
C LEU A 529 15.66 7.74 -12.40
N GLN A 530 14.45 8.20 -12.06
CA GLN A 530 13.32 7.30 -11.89
C GLN A 530 12.99 6.53 -13.18
N THR A 531 13.07 7.18 -14.33
CA THR A 531 12.81 6.55 -15.62
C THR A 531 13.85 5.45 -15.89
N ASP A 532 15.13 5.73 -15.64
CA ASP A 532 16.23 4.76 -15.77
C ASP A 532 16.09 3.59 -14.75
N ILE A 533 15.58 3.85 -13.55
CA ILE A 533 15.26 2.82 -12.54
C ILE A 533 14.17 1.88 -13.08
N PHE A 534 13.05 2.42 -13.57
CA PHE A 534 11.97 1.59 -14.09
C PHE A 534 12.35 0.87 -15.39
N GLU A 535 13.20 1.46 -16.23
CA GLU A 535 13.80 0.76 -17.38
C GLU A 535 14.59 -0.47 -16.93
N THR A 536 15.44 -0.30 -15.92
CA THR A 536 16.26 -1.40 -15.35
C THR A 536 15.38 -2.52 -14.80
N ILE A 537 14.34 -2.16 -14.02
CA ILE A 537 13.39 -3.13 -13.44
C ILE A 537 12.69 -3.91 -14.56
N TYR A 538 12.15 -3.22 -15.56
CA TYR A 538 11.42 -3.89 -16.66
C TYR A 538 12.35 -4.76 -17.51
N PHE A 539 13.56 -4.31 -17.81
CA PHE A 539 14.55 -5.08 -18.56
C PHE A 539 14.98 -6.34 -17.78
N ALA A 540 15.30 -6.22 -16.50
CA ALA A 540 15.70 -7.34 -15.65
C ALA A 540 14.56 -8.36 -15.47
N ALA A 541 13.34 -7.86 -15.25
CA ALA A 541 12.16 -8.71 -15.09
C ALA A 541 11.84 -9.47 -16.38
N MET A 542 11.91 -8.80 -17.53
CA MET A 542 11.70 -9.40 -18.84
C MET A 542 12.77 -10.45 -19.15
N THR A 543 14.03 -10.17 -18.80
CA THR A 543 15.13 -11.13 -18.98
C THR A 543 14.92 -12.38 -18.12
N SER A 544 14.58 -12.21 -16.84
CA SER A 544 14.28 -13.34 -15.94
C SER A 544 13.10 -14.17 -16.46
N SER A 545 12.02 -13.50 -16.86
CA SER A 545 10.82 -14.17 -17.40
C SER A 545 11.11 -14.95 -18.69
N LYS A 546 11.96 -14.42 -19.56
CA LYS A 546 12.45 -15.09 -20.76
C LYS A 546 13.32 -16.30 -20.42
N ASP A 547 14.23 -16.20 -19.45
CA ASP A 547 15.07 -17.33 -19.03
C ASP A 547 14.24 -18.43 -18.38
N LEU A 548 13.26 -18.09 -17.57
CA LEU A 548 12.28 -19.05 -17.03
C LEU A 548 11.44 -19.71 -18.14
N SER A 549 11.10 -18.97 -19.20
CA SER A 549 10.40 -19.53 -20.36
C SER A 549 11.27 -20.51 -21.13
N LYS A 550 12.56 -20.24 -21.24
CA LYS A 550 13.51 -21.17 -21.87
C LYS A 550 13.63 -22.50 -21.12
N GLU A 551 13.47 -22.48 -19.81
CA GLU A 551 13.54 -23.65 -18.94
C GLU A 551 12.20 -24.39 -18.84
N PHE A 552 11.10 -23.66 -18.62
CA PHE A 552 9.77 -24.22 -18.28
C PHE A 552 8.70 -24.01 -19.36
N GLY A 553 9.05 -23.39 -20.48
CA GLY A 553 8.10 -22.97 -21.52
C GLY A 553 7.43 -21.61 -21.20
N PRO A 554 6.86 -20.96 -22.23
CA PRO A 554 6.14 -19.71 -22.06
C PRO A 554 4.82 -19.91 -21.28
N TYR A 555 4.21 -18.80 -20.84
CA TYR A 555 2.87 -18.90 -20.29
C TYR A 555 1.87 -19.35 -21.36
N GLU A 556 0.84 -20.11 -20.94
CA GLU A 556 -0.05 -20.85 -21.86
C GLU A 556 -0.74 -19.95 -22.89
N SER A 557 -1.17 -18.76 -22.50
CA SER A 557 -1.95 -17.84 -23.32
C SER A 557 -1.12 -16.82 -24.12
N ILE A 558 0.15 -17.10 -24.37
CA ILE A 558 1.04 -16.17 -25.06
C ILE A 558 0.64 -15.91 -26.52
N ALA A 559 0.00 -16.88 -27.17
CA ALA A 559 -0.35 -16.81 -28.59
C ALA A 559 -1.24 -15.58 -28.89
N GLY A 560 -0.85 -14.80 -29.89
CA GLY A 560 -1.51 -13.55 -30.29
C GLY A 560 -1.22 -12.35 -29.41
N SER A 561 -0.44 -12.49 -28.32
CA SER A 561 -0.05 -11.36 -27.50
C SER A 561 0.99 -10.47 -28.18
N PRO A 562 1.11 -9.20 -27.79
CA PRO A 562 2.18 -8.32 -28.29
C PRO A 562 3.59 -8.88 -28.04
N ILE A 563 3.83 -9.46 -26.87
CA ILE A 563 5.17 -9.96 -26.50
C ILE A 563 5.58 -11.17 -27.34
N GLU A 564 4.65 -11.97 -27.84
CA GLU A 564 4.96 -13.04 -28.81
C GLU A 564 5.68 -12.51 -30.04
N LYS A 565 5.34 -11.29 -30.44
CA LYS A 565 5.98 -10.57 -31.58
C LYS A 565 7.17 -9.72 -31.16
N GLY A 566 7.58 -9.80 -29.90
CA GLY A 566 8.67 -8.99 -29.35
C GLY A 566 8.32 -7.51 -29.16
N VAL A 567 7.03 -7.17 -29.03
CA VAL A 567 6.58 -5.79 -28.75
C VAL A 567 6.59 -5.56 -27.24
N PHE A 568 7.46 -4.69 -26.78
CA PHE A 568 7.59 -4.30 -25.38
C PHE A 568 6.64 -3.17 -24.97
N GLN A 569 6.49 -2.94 -23.67
CA GLN A 569 5.58 -1.93 -23.14
C GLN A 569 5.87 -0.52 -23.66
N PHE A 570 7.14 -0.11 -23.72
CA PHE A 570 7.52 1.23 -24.19
C PHE A 570 7.12 1.49 -25.65
N GLU A 571 7.05 0.45 -26.49
CA GLU A 571 6.60 0.57 -27.88
C GLU A 571 5.10 0.84 -27.97
N MET A 572 4.31 0.30 -27.03
CA MET A 572 2.88 0.62 -26.92
C MET A 572 2.63 2.07 -26.48
N TRP A 573 3.66 2.74 -25.96
CA TRP A 573 3.69 4.17 -25.67
C TRP A 573 4.34 5.00 -26.78
N GLY A 574 4.61 4.39 -27.95
CA GLY A 574 5.19 5.06 -29.11
C GLY A 574 6.68 5.34 -29.01
N LYS A 575 7.39 4.73 -28.05
CA LYS A 575 8.84 4.84 -27.90
C LYS A 575 9.54 3.73 -28.67
N LYS A 576 10.80 3.97 -29.05
CA LYS A 576 11.68 3.02 -29.74
C LYS A 576 12.96 2.84 -28.93
N ASP A 577 13.71 1.78 -29.20
CA ASP A 577 15.00 1.48 -28.53
C ASP A 577 15.94 2.71 -28.46
N LYS A 578 15.97 3.54 -29.50
CA LYS A 578 16.80 4.78 -29.56
C LYS A 578 16.35 5.89 -28.59
N ASP A 579 15.13 5.82 -28.08
CA ASP A 579 14.53 6.83 -27.20
C ASP A 579 14.75 6.48 -25.71
N LEU A 580 15.42 5.34 -25.43
CA LEU A 580 15.69 4.80 -24.12
C LEU A 580 17.07 5.23 -23.59
N SER A 581 17.45 4.80 -22.39
CA SER A 581 18.71 5.21 -21.76
C SER A 581 19.98 4.77 -22.51
N GLY A 582 19.87 3.72 -23.35
CA GLY A 582 21.03 3.08 -24.01
C GLY A 582 21.85 2.17 -23.07
N ARG A 583 21.43 1.99 -21.83
CA ARG A 583 22.09 1.14 -20.83
C ARG A 583 21.93 -0.36 -21.15
N TRP A 584 20.77 -0.77 -21.64
CA TRP A 584 20.38 -2.17 -21.82
C TRP A 584 20.23 -2.57 -23.28
N ASP A 585 20.61 -3.80 -23.63
CA ASP A 585 20.52 -4.34 -25.00
C ASP A 585 19.12 -4.92 -25.28
N TRP A 586 18.15 -4.03 -25.48
CA TRP A 586 16.79 -4.38 -25.85
C TRP A 586 16.69 -5.16 -27.16
N LYS A 587 17.61 -4.91 -28.08
CA LYS A 587 17.60 -5.59 -29.40
C LYS A 587 17.92 -7.07 -29.26
N SER A 588 18.91 -7.43 -28.46
CA SER A 588 19.24 -8.85 -28.20
C SER A 588 18.15 -9.53 -27.39
N LEU A 589 17.63 -8.86 -26.34
CA LEU A 589 16.53 -9.39 -25.54
C LEU A 589 15.30 -9.67 -26.41
N ARG A 590 14.92 -8.79 -27.33
CA ARG A 590 13.80 -8.96 -28.28
C ARG A 590 13.93 -10.24 -29.09
N LYS A 591 15.12 -10.50 -29.65
CA LYS A 591 15.37 -11.74 -30.42
C LYS A 591 15.14 -12.99 -29.58
N GLU A 592 15.64 -12.98 -28.36
CA GLU A 592 15.46 -14.10 -27.43
C GLU A 592 13.99 -14.29 -26.99
N VAL A 593 13.29 -13.19 -26.71
CA VAL A 593 11.86 -13.21 -26.38
C VAL A 593 11.03 -13.78 -27.54
N VAL A 594 11.30 -13.39 -28.76
CA VAL A 594 10.60 -13.97 -29.95
C VAL A 594 10.91 -15.46 -30.11
N ASN A 595 12.13 -15.91 -29.79
CA ASN A 595 12.51 -17.31 -29.93
C ASN A 595 11.99 -18.22 -28.83
N TYR A 596 11.97 -17.75 -27.58
CA TYR A 596 11.66 -18.57 -26.41
C TYR A 596 10.36 -18.20 -25.71
N GLY A 597 9.74 -17.06 -26.06
CA GLY A 597 8.64 -16.50 -25.30
C GLY A 597 9.08 -15.95 -23.93
N VAL A 598 8.10 -15.68 -23.09
CA VAL A 598 8.29 -15.28 -21.68
C VAL A 598 7.38 -16.12 -20.77
N ARG A 599 7.80 -16.32 -19.53
CA ARG A 599 7.07 -17.10 -18.54
C ARG A 599 5.88 -16.37 -17.94
N ASN A 600 5.90 -15.03 -17.96
CA ASN A 600 4.91 -14.17 -17.33
C ASN A 600 4.25 -13.27 -18.38
N SER A 601 2.93 -13.13 -18.33
CA SER A 601 2.21 -12.21 -19.23
C SER A 601 2.41 -10.75 -18.87
N LEU A 602 2.59 -10.44 -17.58
CA LEU A 602 2.78 -9.10 -17.02
C LEU A 602 3.81 -9.15 -15.87
N LEU A 603 4.52 -8.05 -15.62
CA LEU A 603 5.68 -8.03 -14.73
C LEU A 603 5.71 -6.89 -13.73
N VAL A 604 5.34 -5.66 -14.12
CA VAL A 604 5.57 -4.45 -13.31
C VAL A 604 4.26 -3.77 -12.95
N ALA A 605 4.04 -3.60 -11.65
CA ALA A 605 2.82 -2.99 -11.08
C ALA A 605 3.15 -2.32 -9.74
N PRO A 606 3.62 -1.07 -9.74
CA PRO A 606 3.93 -0.34 -8.51
C PRO A 606 2.70 -0.15 -7.62
N MET A 607 2.69 -0.92 -6.51
CA MET A 607 1.67 -0.92 -5.48
C MET A 607 1.96 0.12 -4.39
N PRO A 608 1.00 0.42 -3.46
CA PRO A 608 1.19 1.46 -2.44
C PRO A 608 2.28 1.16 -1.40
N THR A 609 2.63 -0.08 -1.12
CA THR A 609 3.65 -0.55 -0.15
C THR A 609 3.46 -0.13 1.31
N ALA A 610 2.32 0.40 1.70
CA ALA A 610 2.04 1.03 3.00
C ALA A 610 2.76 0.39 4.22
N SER A 611 2.39 -0.84 4.62
CA SER A 611 2.98 -1.49 5.80
C SER A 611 4.38 -2.07 5.54
N THR A 612 4.68 -2.54 4.33
CA THR A 612 5.99 -3.11 3.99
C THR A 612 7.07 -2.03 3.91
N ALA A 613 6.74 -0.84 3.39
CA ALA A 613 7.64 0.31 3.44
C ALA A 613 7.92 0.74 4.89
N GLN A 614 6.90 0.73 5.75
CA GLN A 614 7.07 1.02 7.19
C GLN A 614 7.99 0.02 7.90
N ILE A 615 7.89 -1.27 7.59
CA ILE A 615 8.78 -2.30 8.15
C ILE A 615 10.24 -2.00 7.81
N LEU A 616 10.52 -1.61 6.58
CA LEU A 616 11.88 -1.34 6.11
C LEU A 616 12.36 0.10 6.38
N GLY A 617 11.52 0.95 6.97
CA GLY A 617 11.86 2.35 7.29
C GLY A 617 12.01 3.25 6.06
N ASN A 618 11.30 2.95 4.96
CA ASN A 618 11.27 3.71 3.72
C ASN A 618 9.99 4.52 3.58
N ASN A 619 10.02 5.56 2.75
CA ASN A 619 8.81 6.22 2.25
C ASN A 619 8.04 5.27 1.32
N GLU A 620 6.73 5.48 1.22
CA GLU A 620 5.84 4.60 0.46
C GLU A 620 6.09 4.70 -1.05
N ALA A 621 6.20 3.53 -1.69
CA ALA A 621 6.26 3.36 -3.14
C ALA A 621 7.18 4.37 -3.85
N PHE A 622 6.59 5.08 -4.82
CA PHE A 622 7.22 6.11 -5.65
C PHE A 622 6.75 7.53 -5.28
N GLU A 623 6.08 7.68 -4.13
CA GLU A 623 5.46 8.95 -3.72
C GLU A 623 6.47 9.93 -3.11
N PRO A 624 6.23 11.25 -3.28
CA PRO A 624 6.94 12.26 -2.51
C PRO A 624 6.62 12.16 -1.02
N PHE A 625 7.46 12.74 -0.16
CA PHE A 625 7.12 12.90 1.25
C PHE A 625 5.88 13.79 1.42
N THR A 626 4.90 13.34 2.19
CA THR A 626 3.71 14.14 2.50
C THR A 626 4.00 15.24 3.51
N THR A 627 4.97 15.00 4.39
CA THR A 627 5.46 15.98 5.37
C THR A 627 6.83 15.55 5.88
N ASN A 628 7.66 16.48 6.30
CA ASN A 628 8.93 16.17 6.95
C ASN A 628 8.79 15.91 8.46
N LEU A 629 7.59 16.14 9.03
CA LEU A 629 7.29 15.88 10.42
C LEU A 629 5.84 15.43 10.56
N TYR A 630 5.61 14.24 11.14
CA TYR A 630 4.28 13.66 11.29
C TYR A 630 4.13 12.94 12.63
N SER A 631 2.90 12.80 13.09
CA SER A 631 2.61 12.00 14.27
C SER A 631 2.24 10.58 13.89
N ARG A 632 2.65 9.62 14.72
CA ARG A 632 2.30 8.22 14.59
C ARG A 632 1.67 7.72 15.88
N ARG A 633 0.44 7.23 15.77
CA ARG A 633 -0.26 6.63 16.91
C ARG A 633 0.04 5.14 16.99
N THR A 634 0.37 4.68 18.20
CA THR A 634 0.50 3.28 18.55
C THR A 634 -0.40 2.99 19.75
N LEU A 635 -0.49 1.72 20.18
CA LEU A 635 -1.18 1.37 21.43
C LEU A 635 -0.54 2.02 22.66
N SER A 636 0.74 2.37 22.59
CA SER A 636 1.54 2.96 23.66
C SER A 636 1.50 4.49 23.70
N GLY A 637 0.93 5.13 22.69
CA GLY A 637 0.86 6.60 22.63
C GLY A 637 1.09 7.16 21.22
N GLU A 638 1.20 8.48 21.14
CA GLU A 638 1.46 9.22 19.93
C GLU A 638 2.93 9.67 19.91
N PHE A 639 3.64 9.37 18.81
CA PHE A 639 5.05 9.68 18.62
C PHE A 639 5.21 10.66 17.46
N ILE A 640 6.04 11.66 17.64
CA ILE A 640 6.41 12.58 16.57
C ILE A 640 7.58 11.98 15.80
N MET A 641 7.38 11.79 14.49
CA MET A 641 8.39 11.30 13.55
C MET A 641 8.91 12.45 12.70
N ILE A 642 10.17 12.37 12.34
CA ILE A 642 10.81 13.37 11.48
C ILE A 642 11.54 12.68 10.33
N ASN A 643 11.59 13.35 9.17
CA ASN A 643 12.37 12.90 8.03
C ASN A 643 13.85 12.81 8.40
N LYS A 644 14.36 11.56 8.48
CA LYS A 644 15.74 11.26 8.87
C LYS A 644 16.79 11.93 7.97
N HIS A 645 16.50 12.05 6.67
CA HIS A 645 17.40 12.65 5.69
C HIS A 645 17.54 14.15 5.95
N LEU A 646 16.43 14.85 6.17
CA LEU A 646 16.43 16.27 6.52
C LEU A 646 17.26 16.55 7.79
N VAL A 647 17.04 15.77 8.85
CA VAL A 647 17.79 15.94 10.11
C VAL A 647 19.28 15.70 9.89
N ASN A 648 19.64 14.63 9.20
CA ASN A 648 21.04 14.33 8.92
C ASN A 648 21.72 15.41 8.10
N ASP A 649 21.04 15.98 7.10
CA ASP A 649 21.61 17.06 6.30
C ASP A 649 21.71 18.38 7.09
N LEU A 650 20.71 18.68 7.93
CA LEU A 650 20.79 19.85 8.85
C LEU A 650 21.91 19.69 9.89
N LEU A 651 22.16 18.48 10.39
CA LEU A 651 23.28 18.18 11.29
C LEU A 651 24.63 18.40 10.60
N LYS A 652 24.81 17.92 9.36
CA LYS A 652 26.06 18.11 8.59
C LYS A 652 26.45 19.58 8.44
N ILE A 653 25.47 20.48 8.35
CA ILE A 653 25.72 21.93 8.24
C ILE A 653 25.59 22.67 9.57
N GLY A 654 25.41 21.96 10.69
CA GLY A 654 25.35 22.53 12.03
C GLY A 654 24.08 23.36 12.33
N LEU A 655 23.00 23.16 11.60
CA LEU A 655 21.75 23.91 11.78
C LEU A 655 20.69 23.18 12.62
N TRP A 656 20.83 21.86 12.84
CA TRP A 656 19.83 21.15 13.63
C TRP A 656 19.85 21.60 15.10
N SER A 657 18.70 22.06 15.59
CA SER A 657 18.53 22.58 16.95
C SER A 657 17.05 22.52 17.36
N ASP A 658 16.78 22.67 18.66
CA ASP A 658 15.40 22.78 19.15
C ASP A 658 14.64 23.95 18.53
N THR A 659 15.33 25.04 18.18
CA THR A 659 14.74 26.19 17.49
C THR A 659 14.23 25.78 16.10
N ILE A 660 15.04 25.10 15.30
CA ILE A 660 14.65 24.63 13.96
C ILE A 660 13.56 23.56 14.06
N LYS A 661 13.67 22.63 15.01
CA LYS A 661 12.62 21.63 15.28
C LYS A 661 11.28 22.29 15.58
N ASN A 662 11.26 23.29 16.48
CA ASN A 662 10.03 23.99 16.82
C ASN A 662 9.44 24.77 15.63
N LYS A 663 10.29 25.38 14.79
CA LYS A 663 9.84 26.01 13.53
C LYS A 663 9.22 25.00 12.58
N LEU A 664 9.83 23.82 12.40
CA LEU A 664 9.25 22.73 11.59
C LEU A 664 7.88 22.28 12.11
N ILE A 665 7.73 22.20 13.45
CA ILE A 665 6.42 21.86 14.05
C ILE A 665 5.39 22.96 13.75
N MET A 666 5.75 24.23 13.87
CA MET A 666 4.86 25.35 13.57
C MET A 666 4.47 25.41 12.09
N GLU A 667 5.37 25.02 11.19
CA GLU A 667 5.16 24.98 9.73
C GLU A 667 4.60 23.64 9.24
N ASN A 668 4.10 22.77 10.14
CA ASN A 668 3.53 21.45 9.82
C ASN A 668 4.47 20.56 8.98
N GLY A 669 5.77 20.63 9.26
CA GLY A 669 6.81 19.88 8.55
C GLY A 669 7.28 20.49 7.23
N SER A 670 6.80 21.68 6.85
CA SER A 670 7.36 22.42 5.72
C SER A 670 8.68 23.11 6.12
N VAL A 671 9.64 23.08 5.21
CA VAL A 671 10.91 23.81 5.34
C VAL A 671 10.89 25.17 4.64
N GLN A 672 9.84 25.47 3.88
CA GLN A 672 9.83 26.61 2.94
C GLN A 672 9.93 27.98 3.65
N ASN A 673 9.23 28.15 4.77
CA ASN A 673 9.16 29.40 5.51
C ASN A 673 10.22 29.52 6.63
N ILE A 674 11.22 28.65 6.67
CA ILE A 674 12.30 28.67 7.66
C ILE A 674 13.52 29.35 7.03
N PRO A 675 13.82 30.63 7.38
CA PRO A 675 14.84 31.41 6.69
C PRO A 675 16.26 30.86 6.81
N GLU A 676 16.56 30.16 7.90
CA GLU A 676 17.88 29.59 8.17
C GLU A 676 18.25 28.42 7.26
N ILE A 677 17.26 27.74 6.71
CA ILE A 677 17.48 26.57 5.83
C ILE A 677 17.87 27.06 4.43
N PRO A 678 18.98 26.58 3.86
CA PRO A 678 19.42 26.93 2.50
C PRO A 678 18.38 26.61 1.42
N THR A 679 18.35 27.43 0.37
CA THR A 679 17.38 27.28 -0.73
C THR A 679 17.47 25.95 -1.42
N GLU A 680 18.67 25.44 -1.67
CA GLU A 680 18.90 24.13 -2.31
C GLU A 680 18.28 23.00 -1.46
N MET A 681 18.43 23.08 -0.14
CA MET A 681 17.84 22.11 0.78
C MET A 681 16.32 22.23 0.82
N LYS A 682 15.76 23.44 0.74
CA LYS A 682 14.31 23.64 0.64
C LYS A 682 13.71 22.99 -0.59
N GLU A 683 14.38 22.99 -1.72
CA GLU A 683 13.92 22.32 -2.96
C GLU A 683 13.92 20.80 -2.80
N VAL A 684 14.92 20.20 -2.15
CA VAL A 684 15.01 18.74 -1.92
C VAL A 684 13.92 18.28 -0.95
N TYR A 685 13.63 19.07 0.11
CA TYR A 685 12.69 18.68 1.17
C TYR A 685 11.28 19.29 1.03
N LYS A 686 10.90 19.70 -0.18
CA LYS A 686 9.49 20.03 -0.48
C LYS A 686 8.58 18.88 -0.10
N THR A 687 7.46 19.23 0.52
CA THR A 687 6.36 18.26 0.72
C THR A 687 5.51 18.17 -0.54
N VAL A 688 4.77 17.08 -0.69
CA VAL A 688 3.91 16.87 -1.87
C VAL A 688 2.88 17.99 -2.07
N TRP A 689 2.48 18.68 -1.01
CA TRP A 689 1.53 19.82 -1.05
C TRP A 689 2.11 21.06 -1.69
N GLU A 690 3.44 21.17 -1.71
CA GLU A 690 4.21 22.30 -2.26
C GLU A 690 4.67 22.01 -3.70
N MET A 691 4.42 20.80 -4.19
CA MET A 691 4.79 20.36 -5.53
C MET A 691 3.67 20.58 -6.55
N SER A 692 4.06 20.76 -7.82
CA SER A 692 3.13 20.81 -8.93
C SER A 692 2.55 19.42 -9.24
N GLN A 693 1.24 19.22 -9.04
CA GLN A 693 0.59 17.97 -9.40
C GLN A 693 0.68 17.67 -10.91
N LYS A 694 0.79 18.69 -11.75
CA LYS A 694 1.10 18.52 -13.18
C LYS A 694 2.46 17.84 -13.37
N ARG A 695 3.48 18.20 -12.58
CA ARG A 695 4.81 17.58 -12.65
C ARG A 695 4.75 16.12 -12.15
N VAL A 696 4.04 15.86 -11.06
CA VAL A 696 3.83 14.50 -10.54
C VAL A 696 3.17 13.59 -11.58
N LEU A 697 2.12 14.08 -12.27
CA LEU A 697 1.47 13.35 -13.36
C LEU A 697 2.40 13.11 -14.55
N GLN A 698 3.24 14.11 -14.90
CA GLN A 698 4.22 13.95 -15.99
C GLN A 698 5.27 12.88 -15.64
N MET A 699 5.80 12.89 -14.42
CA MET A 699 6.74 11.87 -13.95
C MET A 699 6.10 10.48 -13.93
N ALA A 700 4.82 10.38 -13.54
CA ALA A 700 4.06 9.14 -13.60
C ALA A 700 3.94 8.62 -15.05
N ALA A 701 3.70 9.49 -16.03
CA ALA A 701 3.66 9.11 -17.43
C ALA A 701 5.03 8.67 -17.97
N ASN A 702 6.11 9.36 -17.56
CA ASN A 702 7.46 9.04 -18.00
C ASN A 702 7.91 7.64 -17.56
N ARG A 703 7.65 7.24 -16.30
CA ARG A 703 7.95 5.87 -15.84
C ARG A 703 6.97 4.82 -16.37
N SER A 704 5.73 5.20 -16.74
CA SER A 704 4.70 4.26 -17.23
C SER A 704 5.09 3.53 -18.50
N ILE A 705 6.04 4.04 -19.29
CA ILE A 705 6.54 3.35 -20.49
C ILE A 705 7.22 2.01 -20.15
N PHE A 706 7.61 1.79 -18.90
CA PHE A 706 8.21 0.56 -18.38
C PHE A 706 7.30 -0.18 -17.37
N ILE A 707 6.05 0.23 -17.25
CA ILE A 707 5.05 -0.39 -16.38
C ILE A 707 3.99 -1.04 -17.28
N ASP A 708 4.05 -2.35 -17.42
CA ASP A 708 3.13 -3.08 -18.29
C ASP A 708 1.72 -3.25 -17.70
N GLN A 709 1.58 -3.24 -16.38
CA GLN A 709 0.29 -3.08 -15.71
C GLN A 709 -0.05 -1.59 -15.49
N SER A 710 -0.21 -1.13 -14.26
CA SER A 710 -0.41 0.27 -13.91
C SER A 710 0.30 0.63 -12.62
N GLN A 711 -0.05 1.75 -11.99
CA GLN A 711 0.55 2.25 -10.77
C GLN A 711 -0.52 2.88 -9.87
N SER A 712 -0.38 2.73 -8.54
CA SER A 712 -1.29 3.30 -7.55
C SER A 712 -1.01 4.79 -7.33
N LEU A 713 -1.38 5.61 -8.30
CA LEU A 713 -1.07 7.03 -8.35
C LEU A 713 -2.06 7.86 -7.55
N ASN A 714 -1.65 8.43 -6.41
CA ASN A 714 -2.44 9.41 -5.66
C ASN A 714 -2.31 10.81 -6.26
N LEU A 715 -3.36 11.61 -6.12
CA LEU A 715 -3.31 13.06 -6.33
C LEU A 715 -3.40 13.77 -4.99
N PHE A 716 -2.54 14.77 -4.78
CA PHE A 716 -2.45 15.56 -3.56
C PHE A 716 -2.81 17.00 -3.88
N VAL A 717 -3.99 17.43 -3.47
CA VAL A 717 -4.50 18.77 -3.79
C VAL A 717 -4.88 19.51 -2.52
N ASP A 718 -4.05 20.49 -2.17
CA ASP A 718 -4.43 21.46 -1.14
C ASP A 718 -5.54 22.38 -1.69
N ASN A 719 -6.59 22.60 -0.90
CA ASN A 719 -7.77 23.34 -1.36
C ASN A 719 -8.34 22.82 -2.69
N ALA A 720 -8.77 21.55 -2.67
CA ALA A 720 -9.31 20.87 -3.83
C ALA A 720 -10.58 21.58 -4.35
N THR A 721 -10.55 21.97 -5.62
CA THR A 721 -11.69 22.57 -6.33
C THR A 721 -11.98 21.78 -7.60
N LYS A 722 -13.24 21.78 -8.05
CA LYS A 722 -13.63 21.07 -9.29
C LYS A 722 -12.78 21.47 -10.51
N PRO A 723 -12.49 22.77 -10.77
CA PRO A 723 -11.62 23.14 -11.90
C PRO A 723 -10.20 22.56 -11.82
N LYS A 724 -9.58 22.56 -10.62
CA LYS A 724 -8.24 21.98 -10.43
C LYS A 724 -8.24 20.47 -10.71
N LEU A 725 -9.24 19.76 -10.19
CA LEU A 725 -9.35 18.32 -10.38
C LEU A 725 -9.70 17.95 -11.82
N LEU A 726 -10.61 18.69 -12.45
CA LEU A 726 -10.92 18.50 -13.87
C LEU A 726 -9.68 18.67 -14.74
N ALA A 727 -8.89 19.71 -14.49
CA ALA A 727 -7.63 19.93 -15.21
C ALA A 727 -6.63 18.78 -15.01
N ALA A 728 -6.51 18.26 -13.79
CA ALA A 728 -5.65 17.13 -13.48
C ALA A 728 -6.10 15.84 -14.20
N HIS A 729 -7.39 15.52 -14.18
CA HIS A 729 -7.93 14.36 -14.88
C HIS A 729 -7.78 14.46 -16.40
N LEU A 730 -8.09 15.61 -17.00
CA LEU A 730 -7.89 15.82 -18.45
C LEU A 730 -6.41 15.74 -18.80
N PHE A 731 -5.52 16.26 -17.97
CA PHE A 731 -4.08 16.18 -18.21
C PHE A 731 -3.57 14.73 -18.12
N GLY A 732 -3.93 13.99 -17.07
CA GLY A 732 -3.56 12.57 -16.91
C GLY A 732 -4.09 11.71 -18.07
N TRP A 733 -5.33 11.95 -18.51
CA TRP A 733 -5.89 11.28 -19.68
C TRP A 733 -5.11 11.60 -20.97
N LYS A 734 -4.80 12.87 -21.22
CA LYS A 734 -4.01 13.29 -22.40
C LYS A 734 -2.58 12.75 -22.40
N LEU A 735 -1.99 12.52 -21.23
CA LEU A 735 -0.71 11.83 -21.09
C LEU A 735 -0.80 10.33 -21.44
N GLY A 736 -2.01 9.78 -21.55
CA GLY A 736 -2.25 8.37 -21.84
C GLY A 736 -2.02 7.42 -20.68
N LEU A 737 -2.15 7.92 -19.44
CA LEU A 737 -2.08 7.10 -18.22
C LEU A 737 -3.19 6.03 -18.22
N LYS A 738 -2.94 4.87 -17.61
CA LYS A 738 -3.94 3.83 -17.36
C LYS A 738 -4.71 4.14 -16.09
N THR A 739 -4.01 4.52 -15.02
CA THR A 739 -4.58 5.05 -13.77
C THR A 739 -4.32 6.55 -13.70
N GLY A 740 -5.37 7.34 -13.68
CA GLY A 740 -5.28 8.79 -13.52
C GLY A 740 -5.28 9.25 -12.06
N MET A 741 -5.98 8.50 -11.20
CA MET A 741 -6.04 8.79 -9.76
C MET A 741 -6.47 7.54 -8.97
N TYR A 742 -5.68 7.14 -7.99
CA TYR A 742 -6.06 6.20 -6.94
C TYR A 742 -6.90 6.96 -5.90
N TYR A 743 -6.29 7.58 -4.90
CA TYR A 743 -7.01 8.47 -3.98
C TYR A 743 -6.77 9.94 -4.32
N LEU A 744 -7.81 10.75 -4.12
CA LEU A 744 -7.61 12.17 -3.90
C LEU A 744 -7.25 12.37 -2.42
N ARG A 745 -6.05 12.89 -2.19
CA ARG A 745 -5.58 13.28 -0.86
C ARG A 745 -5.74 14.80 -0.72
N THR A 746 -6.37 15.23 0.37
CA THR A 746 -6.54 16.65 0.71
C THR A 746 -5.95 16.91 2.10
N ARG A 747 -5.49 18.13 2.38
CA ARG A 747 -5.06 18.49 3.74
C ARG A 747 -6.26 18.49 4.68
N ALA A 748 -6.08 17.98 5.90
CA ALA A 748 -7.07 18.11 6.96
C ALA A 748 -7.24 19.58 7.34
N ALA A 749 -8.49 20.01 7.54
CA ALA A 749 -8.80 21.40 7.92
C ALA A 749 -8.29 21.79 9.33
N VAL A 750 -7.90 20.83 10.16
CA VAL A 750 -7.38 21.02 11.53
C VAL A 750 -6.05 20.27 11.66
N ASP A 751 -4.99 21.03 11.98
CA ASP A 751 -3.66 20.50 12.22
C ASP A 751 -3.60 19.80 13.60
N ALA A 752 -3.57 18.49 13.62
CA ALA A 752 -3.49 17.67 14.84
C ALA A 752 -2.20 17.91 15.65
N ILE A 753 -1.17 18.51 15.05
CA ILE A 753 0.15 18.70 15.68
C ILE A 753 0.19 19.95 16.59
N LYS A 754 -0.65 20.95 16.35
CA LYS A 754 -0.68 22.21 17.16
C LYS A 754 -1.10 22.02 18.62
N GLY A 755 -1.65 20.89 19.00
CA GLY A 755 -2.05 20.57 20.39
C GLY A 755 -0.97 19.94 21.27
N LEU A 756 0.20 19.61 20.73
CA LEU A 756 1.30 19.01 21.49
C LEU A 756 2.23 20.09 22.01
N GLY A 757 1.87 20.71 23.14
CA GLY A 757 2.68 21.52 24.05
C GLY A 757 3.99 22.12 23.51
N VAL A 758 3.93 23.07 22.58
CA VAL A 758 5.04 23.96 22.32
C VAL A 758 5.04 24.99 23.44
N ASP A 759 6.10 25.00 24.24
CA ASP A 759 6.31 26.03 25.28
C ASP A 759 6.48 27.38 24.57
N THR A 760 5.43 28.19 24.53
CA THR A 760 5.39 29.49 23.85
C THR A 760 6.03 30.61 24.69
N SER A 761 6.95 30.32 25.60
CA SER A 761 7.67 31.33 26.38
C SER A 761 8.85 31.95 25.64
N VAL A 762 8.65 32.43 24.40
CA VAL A 762 9.51 33.49 23.83
C VAL A 762 8.64 34.72 23.57
N SER A 763 8.71 35.62 24.51
CA SER A 763 7.99 36.88 24.62
C SER A 763 8.09 37.77 23.37
N LYS A 764 6.92 38.18 22.86
CA LYS A 764 6.81 39.51 22.17
C LYS A 764 6.62 40.59 23.20
N PRO A 765 7.19 41.79 23.02
CA PRO A 765 6.98 42.93 23.93
C PRO A 765 5.51 43.40 23.82
N ILE A 766 4.86 43.53 24.97
CA ILE A 766 3.51 44.09 25.08
C ILE A 766 3.62 45.61 25.05
N GLU A 767 3.07 46.24 24.02
CA GLU A 767 2.70 47.67 24.11
C GLU A 767 1.41 47.78 24.93
N GLN A 768 1.53 48.55 26.01
CA GLN A 768 0.40 48.88 26.87
C GLN A 768 -0.49 49.90 26.18
N THR A 769 -1.76 49.63 26.06
CA THR A 769 -2.80 50.67 26.05
C THR A 769 -3.92 50.28 26.97
N SER A 770 -4.07 51.11 27.98
CA SER A 770 -5.08 51.15 29.00
C SER A 770 -6.46 51.54 28.46
N SER A 771 -7.52 50.81 28.81
CA SER A 771 -8.80 51.42 29.12
C SER A 771 -9.70 50.45 29.91
N ILE A 772 -10.03 50.89 31.08
CA ILE A 772 -10.94 50.33 32.05
C ILE A 772 -12.40 50.54 31.56
N ASN A 773 -13.26 49.53 31.63
CA ASN A 773 -14.64 49.75 31.97
C ASN A 773 -15.30 48.48 32.59
N ASN A 774 -15.86 48.74 33.77
CA ASN A 774 -16.66 47.84 34.60
C ASN A 774 -17.92 47.39 33.92
N VAL A 775 -18.31 46.15 34.11
CA VAL A 775 -19.74 45.76 34.22
C VAL A 775 -19.90 44.60 35.19
N GLU A 776 -20.92 44.71 36.03
CA GLU A 776 -21.27 44.00 37.22
C GLU A 776 -21.73 42.56 37.02
N VAL A 777 -21.52 41.73 38.06
CA VAL A 777 -22.06 40.39 38.26
C VAL A 777 -23.46 40.48 38.91
N PRO A 778 -24.44 39.67 38.53
CA PRO A 778 -25.49 39.31 39.46
C PRO A 778 -25.35 37.85 39.89
N THR A 779 -25.25 37.70 41.19
CA THR A 779 -25.45 36.48 41.95
C THR A 779 -26.94 36.12 41.98
N ASN A 780 -27.26 34.84 41.76
CA ASN A 780 -28.43 34.21 42.36
C ASN A 780 -28.18 32.72 42.67
N ASN A 781 -28.23 32.44 43.95
CA ASN A 781 -28.34 31.11 44.55
C ASN A 781 -29.72 30.52 44.33
N THR A 782 -29.80 29.26 43.89
CA THR A 782 -30.87 28.36 44.40
C THR A 782 -30.36 26.91 44.35
N LEU A 783 -30.34 26.31 45.54
CA LEU A 783 -30.20 24.90 45.85
C LEU A 783 -31.28 24.07 45.11
N ILE A 784 -30.95 22.86 44.66
CA ILE A 784 -31.78 21.63 44.78
C ILE A 784 -31.03 20.40 44.25
N SER A 785 -30.86 19.46 45.20
CA SER A 785 -30.90 18.00 45.20
C SER A 785 -30.04 17.18 44.26
N GLU A 786 -29.28 16.34 44.90
CA GLU A 786 -28.61 15.13 44.49
C GLU A 786 -29.45 14.21 43.57
N ARG A 787 -28.95 13.88 42.40
CA ARG A 787 -29.13 12.59 41.75
C ARG A 787 -27.83 12.24 41.04
N THR A 788 -27.23 11.13 41.46
CA THR A 788 -26.16 10.45 40.74
C THR A 788 -26.62 10.05 39.36
N PRO A 789 -25.87 10.40 38.27
CA PRO A 789 -26.11 9.79 36.99
C PRO A 789 -25.29 8.50 36.89
N GLU A 790 -25.95 7.41 36.53
CA GLU A 790 -25.35 6.19 36.01
C GLU A 790 -24.45 6.56 34.85
N VAL A 791 -23.20 6.08 34.91
CA VAL A 791 -22.23 6.16 33.84
C VAL A 791 -22.68 5.18 32.76
N VAL A 792 -23.34 5.67 31.73
CA VAL A 792 -23.48 4.97 30.46
C VAL A 792 -22.11 5.07 29.78
N MET A 793 -21.39 3.97 29.76
CA MET A 793 -20.21 3.80 28.92
C MET A 793 -20.65 3.85 27.47
N THR A 794 -20.59 5.00 26.87
CA THR A 794 -20.55 5.10 25.41
C THR A 794 -19.15 4.68 25.00
N SER A 795 -19.06 3.59 24.25
CA SER A 795 -17.84 3.16 23.58
C SER A 795 -17.50 4.20 22.51
N ASP A 796 -16.66 5.17 22.86
CA ASP A 796 -15.95 5.97 21.87
C ASP A 796 -14.96 5.05 21.14
N LYS A 797 -15.40 4.47 20.03
CA LYS A 797 -14.48 3.96 19.02
C LYS A 797 -13.75 5.15 18.45
N PRO A 798 -12.40 5.12 18.38
CA PRO A 798 -11.66 6.13 17.64
C PRO A 798 -12.21 6.16 16.21
N ILE A 799 -12.46 7.34 15.67
CA ILE A 799 -12.71 7.53 14.24
C ILE A 799 -11.41 7.14 13.55
N ASP A 800 -11.42 5.94 12.94
CA ASP A 800 -10.33 5.51 12.07
C ASP A 800 -10.11 6.62 11.03
N SER A 801 -8.87 7.06 10.89
CA SER A 801 -8.50 8.01 9.84
C SER A 801 -9.05 7.48 8.51
N PRO A 802 -9.82 8.24 7.74
CA PRO A 802 -10.36 7.78 6.47
C PRO A 802 -9.28 7.50 5.41
N PHE A 803 -8.02 7.65 5.78
CA PHE A 803 -6.85 7.55 4.91
C PHE A 803 -6.00 6.30 5.12
N ASP A 804 -6.24 5.53 6.17
CA ASP A 804 -5.54 4.27 6.37
C ASP A 804 -6.31 3.13 5.72
N CYS A 805 -5.97 2.83 4.47
CA CYS A 805 -6.41 1.60 3.83
C CYS A 805 -5.65 0.41 4.44
N GLU A 806 -6.12 -0.10 5.59
CA GLU A 806 -5.59 -1.35 6.18
C GLU A 806 -5.73 -2.55 5.20
N GLY A 807 -6.50 -2.37 4.13
CA GLY A 807 -6.69 -3.36 3.07
C GLY A 807 -5.51 -3.50 2.10
N CYS A 808 -4.64 -2.50 2.00
CA CYS A 808 -3.58 -2.40 0.99
C CYS A 808 -2.18 -2.62 1.56
N GLY A 809 -2.01 -3.49 2.52
CA GLY A 809 -0.70 -3.91 3.00
C GLY A 809 0.04 -4.78 1.98
N SER A 810 0.37 -4.24 0.82
CA SER A 810 1.26 -4.89 -0.15
C SER A 810 2.65 -4.33 -0.04
#